data_8d7dfcb6c2176cf02218dca5593a4bb1
#
_entry.id   8d7dfcb6c2176cf02218dca5593a4bb1
#
_cell.length_a   1.000
_cell.length_b   1.000
_cell.length_c   1.000
_cell.angle_alpha   90.00
_cell.angle_beta   90.00
_cell.angle_gamma   90.00
#
_symmetry.space_group_name_H-M   'P 1'
#
loop_
_entity.id
_entity.type
_entity.pdbx_description
1 polymer ?
#
loop_
_entity_poly.entity_id
_entity_poly.type
_entity_poly.pdbx_seq_one_letter_code
_entity_poly.pdbx_strand_id
1 'polypeptide(L)'
;MKQTLKLFFAALVVLFTAGKAAAGVDTVTPKHEMRSAWVATVWALDWPSSMGASMETQKNDMIRMLDSLAVNNFNAVNFQVRGMSDAIYKSSYEPWSQYITGTRGKDPGWDPFEFFVAECHKRGIECHAWVNPYRFNSSETSGGQAGDVTGYIEKGWTINGGSGKILNPGIPEVQDRIVDICKEITQNYDIDGMLFDDYYYNGAAMSEDAALYNSYKAAGGTLSQADWRRKNVTDLMRKLHNMFMETKPWVRFGQAPQGTTYTSQDLANKYGIDKCPAGYDNNYSSQYIDIMEWFDQGLIDFISPQVYWTLAHETSPYGKIVPWWSYIVEHFGRHLFVSQSISSLTSGADVTAPTIKAGGAGNNTFSEFANEIMLNRSSSLNGSCGSIFYSVKYLYRIGSKPSFAHYLKRHLFQRTAILPAMTWKEASDPGKVQNLTYDEESLLTWDAMENMRYTVYALPNGLDIESFGKEVDYLIGMTYDTQFTVPEEYRSGYYFAVCPFDRYANEWAPTAWKPNYTEWLPAPTITGPEDGLRTAGDFTMTWTAVEGASKYIIDFATDAEFKNIEKSVQTTETQLPISTVYGSISKNVPIYWRVHAAAKGINDGISEVRSFTYLLVTLLTPENGSEEIDPKVEFTWTEIEKGANATIEVSTVEDFSTIVLSRESSTCSYQVLPMELHPLTSYYARVLVNGNASNVVTFSTKAMPCDAPTFATPANGGICYANGRIEINPQEGAEFVLLQVDSQDNFSGRRKYQVLLDNYQTGVNASDVLLSSKNPMEDGVTYYARALCKYYKTRGGGLYETDYGDIITFTYSAQEGGVGAIAADKATISIDGNTLRVTAAGAVTVEAVNMLGIAKPLYAGSSETDIDLSDLPAGLYVIRVNAAAGSTTAKFLKK
;
A
#
# COMPACT_ATOMS: atom_id res chain seq x y z
N MET A 1 -5.10 -7.87 -46.76
CA MET A 1 -4.32 -6.77 -46.21
C MET A 1 -4.64 -6.44 -44.73
N LYS A 2 -5.88 -6.47 -44.26
CA LYS A 2 -6.20 -6.21 -42.84
C LYS A 2 -5.85 -7.36 -41.86
N GLN A 3 -5.76 -8.60 -42.30
CA GLN A 3 -5.36 -9.73 -41.47
C GLN A 3 -3.82 -9.88 -41.33
N THR A 4 -3.07 -9.47 -42.33
CA THR A 4 -1.59 -9.48 -42.29
C THR A 4 -1.04 -8.35 -41.37
N LEU A 5 -1.79 -7.25 -41.22
CA LEU A 5 -1.39 -6.17 -40.32
C LEU A 5 -1.61 -6.51 -38.85
N LYS A 6 -2.64 -7.31 -38.52
CA LYS A 6 -2.88 -7.79 -37.13
C LYS A 6 -1.82 -8.80 -36.67
N LEU A 7 -1.29 -9.62 -37.58
CA LEU A 7 -0.18 -10.53 -37.24
C LEU A 7 1.17 -9.82 -37.12
N PHE A 8 1.35 -8.68 -37.79
CA PHE A 8 2.56 -7.85 -37.63
C PHE A 8 2.54 -7.07 -36.34
N PHE A 9 1.38 -6.59 -35.89
CA PHE A 9 1.25 -5.91 -34.58
C PHE A 9 1.37 -6.89 -33.39
N ALA A 10 0.82 -8.11 -33.51
CA ALA A 10 1.00 -9.14 -32.48
C ALA A 10 2.46 -9.62 -32.39
N ALA A 11 3.17 -9.73 -33.53
CA ALA A 11 4.59 -10.06 -33.53
C ALA A 11 5.49 -8.91 -33.05
N LEU A 12 5.09 -7.66 -33.26
CA LEU A 12 5.84 -6.49 -32.76
C LEU A 12 5.66 -6.29 -31.25
N VAL A 13 4.48 -6.59 -30.71
CA VAL A 13 4.25 -6.56 -29.25
C VAL A 13 5.01 -7.68 -28.53
N VAL A 14 5.11 -8.88 -29.15
CA VAL A 14 5.93 -9.99 -28.60
C VAL A 14 7.43 -9.71 -28.73
N LEU A 15 7.89 -8.94 -29.72
CA LEU A 15 9.31 -8.57 -29.87
C LEU A 15 9.73 -7.38 -28.97
N PHE A 16 8.79 -6.54 -28.52
CA PHE A 16 9.08 -5.49 -27.52
C PHE A 16 9.01 -6.00 -26.07
N THR A 17 8.33 -7.12 -25.81
CA THR A 17 8.33 -7.76 -24.49
C THR A 17 9.53 -8.69 -24.26
N ALA A 18 10.23 -9.12 -25.34
CA ALA A 18 11.44 -9.95 -25.23
C ALA A 18 12.75 -9.16 -24.99
N GLY A 19 12.69 -7.83 -24.89
CA GLY A 19 13.86 -6.95 -24.69
C GLY A 19 13.98 -6.35 -23.30
N LYS A 20 13.06 -6.66 -22.35
CA LYS A 20 13.18 -6.31 -20.92
C LYS A 20 13.34 -7.59 -20.09
N ALA A 21 14.34 -8.40 -20.43
CA ALA A 21 14.79 -9.47 -19.56
C ALA A 21 15.55 -8.85 -18.37
N ALA A 22 15.07 -9.17 -17.17
CA ALA A 22 15.80 -9.09 -15.91
C ALA A 22 16.44 -7.73 -15.56
N ALA A 23 15.63 -6.69 -15.49
CA ALA A 23 15.88 -5.66 -14.49
C ALA A 23 15.23 -6.16 -13.19
N GLY A 24 15.98 -6.29 -12.12
CA GLY A 24 15.46 -6.53 -10.77
C GLY A 24 14.29 -5.59 -10.50
N VAL A 25 13.40 -5.97 -9.61
CA VAL A 25 12.21 -5.18 -9.20
C VAL A 25 12.61 -3.70 -9.20
N ASP A 26 12.04 -2.93 -10.14
CA ASP A 26 12.39 -1.52 -10.28
C ASP A 26 11.96 -0.79 -9.00
N THR A 27 12.92 -0.59 -8.11
CA THR A 27 12.73 0.13 -6.85
C THR A 27 12.65 1.64 -7.06
N VAL A 28 12.80 2.12 -8.29
CA VAL A 28 12.75 3.54 -8.62
C VAL A 28 11.34 4.05 -8.43
N THR A 29 11.18 4.92 -7.46
CA THR A 29 9.92 5.64 -7.25
C THR A 29 9.65 6.54 -8.44
N PRO A 30 8.51 6.38 -9.16
CA PRO A 30 8.20 7.24 -10.29
C PRO A 30 8.03 8.69 -9.84
N LYS A 31 8.46 9.63 -10.69
CA LYS A 31 8.25 11.07 -10.46
C LYS A 31 6.77 11.43 -10.47
N HIS A 32 6.01 10.83 -11.39
CA HIS A 32 4.59 11.08 -11.57
C HIS A 32 3.77 9.92 -11.01
N GLU A 33 3.20 10.11 -9.82
CA GLU A 33 2.41 9.10 -9.14
C GLU A 33 1.46 9.76 -8.14
N MET A 34 0.16 9.46 -8.20
CA MET A 34 -0.75 9.85 -7.13
C MET A 34 -0.55 8.94 -5.91
N ARG A 35 -0.27 9.53 -4.76
CA ARG A 35 -0.16 8.87 -3.45
C ARG A 35 -1.14 9.50 -2.51
N SER A 36 -2.34 8.94 -2.45
CA SER A 36 -3.46 9.57 -1.78
C SER A 36 -4.13 8.67 -0.75
N ALA A 37 -4.93 9.26 0.11
CA ALA A 37 -5.77 8.56 1.06
C ALA A 37 -7.18 9.16 1.10
N TRP A 38 -8.17 8.32 1.38
CA TRP A 38 -9.51 8.72 1.70
C TRP A 38 -9.58 9.16 3.17
N VAL A 39 -10.26 10.28 3.43
CA VAL A 39 -10.59 10.76 4.76
C VAL A 39 -12.11 10.80 4.88
N ALA A 40 -12.67 9.78 5.49
CA ALA A 40 -14.12 9.65 5.67
C ALA A 40 -14.59 10.45 6.90
N THR A 41 -15.50 11.36 6.68
CA THR A 41 -16.11 12.19 7.75
C THR A 41 -17.43 11.61 8.25
N VAL A 42 -18.15 10.88 7.39
CA VAL A 42 -19.39 10.19 7.75
C VAL A 42 -19.11 9.19 8.89
N TRP A 43 -19.99 9.19 9.89
CA TRP A 43 -19.85 8.39 11.13
C TRP A 43 -18.57 8.69 11.93
N ALA A 44 -17.90 9.82 11.67
CA ALA A 44 -16.62 10.14 12.26
C ALA A 44 -15.60 8.98 12.12
N LEU A 45 -15.56 8.37 10.91
CA LEU A 45 -14.74 7.18 10.65
C LEU A 45 -13.25 7.47 10.73
N ASP A 46 -12.82 8.55 10.10
CA ASP A 46 -11.42 9.01 10.09
C ASP A 46 -11.27 10.36 10.78
N TRP A 47 -12.19 11.28 10.49
CA TRP A 47 -12.26 12.61 11.07
C TRP A 47 -13.74 13.05 11.22
N PRO A 48 -14.08 13.78 12.32
CA PRO A 48 -13.26 14.04 13.51
C PRO A 48 -13.00 12.77 14.33
N SER A 49 -12.04 12.83 15.26
CA SER A 49 -11.70 11.68 16.15
C SER A 49 -12.88 11.21 17.01
N SER A 50 -13.82 12.10 17.27
CA SER A 50 -15.12 11.81 17.85
C SER A 50 -16.14 12.87 17.43
N MET A 51 -17.39 12.46 17.29
CA MET A 51 -18.51 13.36 16.98
C MET A 51 -18.64 14.44 18.04
N GLY A 52 -18.63 15.72 17.63
CA GLY A 52 -18.73 16.86 18.53
C GLY A 52 -17.47 17.18 19.34
N ALA A 53 -16.31 16.67 18.93
CA ALA A 53 -15.02 17.08 19.49
C ALA A 53 -14.84 18.60 19.41
N SER A 54 -14.03 19.19 20.29
CA SER A 54 -13.77 20.64 20.26
C SER A 54 -13.10 21.06 18.94
N MET A 55 -13.30 22.30 18.51
CA MET A 55 -12.66 22.87 17.32
C MET A 55 -11.14 22.69 17.35
N GLU A 56 -10.51 22.94 18.50
CA GLU A 56 -9.07 22.77 18.67
C GLU A 56 -8.63 21.32 18.46
N THR A 57 -9.36 20.36 19.03
CA THR A 57 -9.11 18.92 18.83
C THR A 57 -9.24 18.56 17.35
N GLN A 58 -10.30 19.03 16.70
CA GLN A 58 -10.56 18.76 15.29
C GLN A 58 -9.45 19.32 14.38
N LYS A 59 -8.99 20.56 14.64
CA LYS A 59 -7.85 21.17 13.90
C LYS A 59 -6.55 20.41 14.14
N ASN A 60 -6.25 20.06 15.40
CA ASN A 60 -5.04 19.32 15.74
C ASN A 60 -5.04 17.90 15.11
N ASP A 61 -6.21 17.26 15.00
CA ASP A 61 -6.35 15.97 14.31
C ASP A 61 -6.03 16.10 12.81
N MET A 62 -6.51 17.15 12.15
CA MET A 62 -6.19 17.45 10.74
C MET A 62 -4.69 17.72 10.55
N ILE A 63 -4.10 18.57 11.38
CA ILE A 63 -2.66 18.89 11.32
C ILE A 63 -1.83 17.62 11.46
N ARG A 64 -2.07 16.80 12.50
CA ARG A 64 -1.32 15.55 12.71
C ARG A 64 -1.47 14.56 11.57
N MET A 65 -2.68 14.45 11.01
CA MET A 65 -2.94 13.61 9.84
C MET A 65 -2.12 14.07 8.64
N LEU A 66 -2.16 15.36 8.32
CA LEU A 66 -1.47 15.93 7.17
C LEU A 66 0.06 15.93 7.35
N ASP A 67 0.57 16.22 8.56
CA ASP A 67 2.00 16.09 8.87
C ASP A 67 2.49 14.66 8.63
N SER A 68 1.69 13.68 9.05
CA SER A 68 2.03 12.28 8.86
C SER A 68 1.96 11.86 7.39
N LEU A 69 1.02 12.36 6.60
CA LEU A 69 0.96 12.14 5.16
C LEU A 69 2.17 12.76 4.44
N ALA A 70 2.49 14.02 4.76
CA ALA A 70 3.60 14.74 4.17
C ALA A 70 4.95 14.06 4.42
N VAL A 71 5.26 13.69 5.68
CA VAL A 71 6.52 13.03 6.04
C VAL A 71 6.70 11.68 5.36
N ASN A 72 5.59 11.02 4.99
CA ASN A 72 5.58 9.76 4.26
C ASN A 72 5.42 9.91 2.74
N ASN A 73 5.66 11.10 2.20
CA ASN A 73 5.64 11.42 0.75
C ASN A 73 4.29 11.14 0.06
N PHE A 74 3.18 11.30 0.77
CA PHE A 74 1.87 11.44 0.15
C PHE A 74 1.75 12.83 -0.46
N ASN A 75 1.07 12.93 -1.60
CA ASN A 75 0.96 14.17 -2.37
C ASN A 75 -0.47 14.59 -2.68
N ALA A 76 -1.46 13.81 -2.26
CA ALA A 76 -2.87 14.15 -2.38
C ALA A 76 -3.69 13.56 -1.24
N VAL A 77 -4.90 14.10 -1.02
CA VAL A 77 -5.87 13.58 -0.06
C VAL A 77 -7.29 13.81 -0.58
N ASN A 78 -8.17 12.81 -0.39
CA ASN A 78 -9.59 12.89 -0.73
C ASN A 78 -10.40 13.08 0.56
N PHE A 79 -10.82 14.32 0.83
CA PHE A 79 -11.55 14.67 2.06
C PHE A 79 -13.05 14.68 1.80
N GLN A 80 -13.81 13.86 2.56
CA GLN A 80 -15.26 13.77 2.39
C GLN A 80 -15.96 15.04 2.91
N VAL A 81 -16.36 15.89 1.98
CA VAL A 81 -17.03 17.17 2.28
C VAL A 81 -18.54 17.07 2.29
N ARG A 82 -19.09 16.04 1.60
CA ARG A 82 -20.52 15.79 1.48
C ARG A 82 -20.82 14.29 1.56
N GLY A 83 -21.21 13.82 2.74
CA GLY A 83 -21.44 12.39 3.00
C GLY A 83 -22.89 11.94 2.78
N MET A 84 -23.88 12.71 3.25
CA MET A 84 -25.31 12.35 3.27
C MET A 84 -26.22 13.58 3.17
N SER A 85 -26.16 14.33 2.07
CA SER A 85 -26.91 15.60 1.90
C SER A 85 -26.69 16.54 3.09
N ASP A 86 -25.45 16.63 3.53
CA ASP A 86 -24.95 17.50 4.59
C ASP A 86 -23.51 17.95 4.23
N ALA A 87 -23.05 19.01 4.83
CA ALA A 87 -21.79 19.64 4.47
C ALA A 87 -20.80 19.70 5.63
N ILE A 88 -19.51 19.51 5.33
CA ILE A 88 -18.37 19.75 6.22
C ILE A 88 -17.78 21.16 6.00
N TYR A 89 -18.47 21.99 5.26
CA TYR A 89 -18.07 23.33 4.86
C TYR A 89 -19.30 24.27 4.97
N LYS A 90 -19.08 25.57 4.89
CA LYS A 90 -20.17 26.54 4.91
C LYS A 90 -20.94 26.51 3.60
N SER A 91 -22.06 25.76 3.58
CA SER A 91 -22.92 25.62 2.42
C SER A 91 -24.17 26.50 2.51
N SER A 92 -24.56 27.05 1.34
CA SER A 92 -25.85 27.74 1.17
C SER A 92 -27.01 26.79 0.87
N TYR A 93 -26.72 25.51 0.60
CA TYR A 93 -27.68 24.53 0.09
C TYR A 93 -28.02 23.43 1.08
N GLU A 94 -27.06 22.98 1.88
CA GLU A 94 -27.20 21.84 2.78
C GLU A 94 -26.74 22.16 4.19
N PRO A 95 -27.32 21.51 5.22
CA PRO A 95 -27.00 21.80 6.60
C PRO A 95 -25.60 21.30 6.95
N TRP A 96 -25.00 21.91 8.00
CA TRP A 96 -23.80 21.39 8.64
C TRP A 96 -23.97 19.93 9.05
N SER A 97 -22.97 19.12 8.80
CA SER A 97 -22.94 17.73 9.22
C SER A 97 -22.92 17.61 10.75
N GLN A 98 -23.72 16.67 11.27
CA GLN A 98 -23.76 16.37 12.69
C GLN A 98 -22.42 15.89 13.25
N TYR A 99 -21.56 15.33 12.42
CA TYR A 99 -20.29 14.75 12.87
C TYR A 99 -19.34 15.81 13.41
N ILE A 100 -19.48 17.07 12.97
CA ILE A 100 -18.65 18.19 13.45
C ILE A 100 -19.04 18.60 14.89
N THR A 101 -20.32 18.82 15.14
CA THR A 101 -20.82 19.45 16.37
C THR A 101 -21.63 18.51 17.28
N GLY A 102 -21.92 17.29 16.83
CA GLY A 102 -22.86 16.38 17.47
C GLY A 102 -24.32 16.65 17.09
N THR A 103 -24.63 17.73 16.36
CA THR A 103 -25.99 18.12 15.96
C THR A 103 -26.02 18.60 14.52
N ARG A 104 -26.86 17.98 13.70
CA ARG A 104 -27.06 18.37 12.29
C ARG A 104 -27.58 19.81 12.19
N GLY A 105 -27.00 20.57 11.26
CA GLY A 105 -27.34 21.98 11.00
C GLY A 105 -26.81 22.98 12.01
N LYS A 106 -26.15 22.53 13.08
CA LYS A 106 -25.52 23.44 14.05
C LYS A 106 -24.19 23.95 13.49
N ASP A 107 -24.07 25.27 13.36
CA ASP A 107 -22.84 25.95 12.94
C ASP A 107 -21.70 25.65 13.92
N PRO A 108 -20.56 25.14 13.46
CA PRO A 108 -19.38 24.90 14.31
C PRO A 108 -18.62 26.17 14.70
N GLY A 109 -18.96 27.34 14.14
CA GLY A 109 -18.26 28.61 14.34
C GLY A 109 -16.92 28.73 13.59
N TRP A 110 -16.63 27.83 12.65
CA TRP A 110 -15.47 27.83 11.79
C TRP A 110 -15.74 26.99 10.55
N ASP A 111 -14.92 27.11 9.53
CA ASP A 111 -15.02 26.29 8.32
C ASP A 111 -13.94 25.20 8.30
N PRO A 112 -14.30 23.93 8.58
CA PRO A 112 -13.35 22.83 8.58
C PRO A 112 -12.67 22.59 7.24
N PHE A 113 -13.39 22.77 6.13
CA PHE A 113 -12.86 22.49 4.81
C PHE A 113 -11.90 23.58 4.33
N GLU A 114 -12.21 24.85 4.59
CA GLU A 114 -11.28 25.96 4.33
C GLU A 114 -9.94 25.74 5.04
N PHE A 115 -10.02 25.42 6.33
CA PHE A 115 -8.82 25.11 7.12
C PHE A 115 -8.06 23.91 6.58
N PHE A 116 -8.77 22.84 6.20
CA PHE A 116 -8.14 21.60 5.68
C PHE A 116 -7.42 21.85 4.35
N VAL A 117 -8.04 22.56 3.41
CA VAL A 117 -7.42 22.96 2.13
C VAL A 117 -6.13 23.76 2.36
N ALA A 118 -6.21 24.78 3.23
CA ALA A 118 -5.03 25.60 3.55
C ALA A 118 -3.89 24.78 4.16
N GLU A 119 -4.19 23.86 5.08
CA GLU A 119 -3.19 22.99 5.70
C GLU A 119 -2.63 21.92 4.73
N CYS A 120 -3.41 21.48 3.73
CA CYS A 120 -2.90 20.65 2.63
C CYS A 120 -1.87 21.40 1.79
N HIS A 121 -2.23 22.58 1.29
CA HIS A 121 -1.39 23.39 0.41
C HIS A 121 -0.09 23.83 1.08
N LYS A 122 -0.13 24.18 2.37
CA LYS A 122 1.05 24.48 3.18
C LYS A 122 2.09 23.35 3.18
N ARG A 123 1.66 22.10 2.95
CA ARG A 123 2.51 20.90 2.91
C ARG A 123 2.80 20.38 1.50
N GLY A 124 2.37 21.10 0.47
CA GLY A 124 2.48 20.64 -0.91
C GLY A 124 1.59 19.42 -1.22
N ILE A 125 0.46 19.25 -0.54
CA ILE A 125 -0.49 18.16 -0.74
C ILE A 125 -1.71 18.69 -1.50
N GLU A 126 -2.10 18.03 -2.61
CA GLU A 126 -3.35 18.33 -3.31
C GLU A 126 -4.57 17.94 -2.46
N CYS A 127 -5.55 18.84 -2.38
CA CYS A 127 -6.82 18.58 -1.69
C CYS A 127 -7.94 18.31 -2.68
N HIS A 128 -8.46 17.09 -2.68
CA HIS A 128 -9.59 16.68 -3.49
C HIS A 128 -10.86 16.59 -2.64
N ALA A 129 -11.92 17.24 -3.07
CA ALA A 129 -13.23 17.17 -2.42
C ALA A 129 -13.91 15.84 -2.75
N TRP A 130 -14.15 14.99 -1.75
CA TRP A 130 -14.93 13.77 -1.92
C TRP A 130 -16.41 14.05 -1.67
N VAL A 131 -17.24 13.74 -2.66
CA VAL A 131 -18.69 14.00 -2.68
C VAL A 131 -19.45 12.71 -2.95
N ASN A 132 -20.47 12.41 -2.15
CA ASN A 132 -21.47 11.38 -2.43
C ASN A 132 -22.67 12.07 -3.10
N PRO A 133 -22.86 11.99 -4.44
CA PRO A 133 -23.75 12.89 -5.14
C PRO A 133 -25.23 12.68 -4.79
N TYR A 134 -25.68 11.43 -4.64
CA TYR A 134 -27.09 11.13 -4.44
C TYR A 134 -27.44 10.60 -3.05
N ARG A 135 -26.48 10.31 -2.21
CA ARG A 135 -26.72 9.73 -0.90
C ARG A 135 -27.46 10.71 0.01
N PHE A 136 -28.65 10.32 0.48
CA PHE A 136 -29.46 11.13 1.38
C PHE A 136 -29.34 10.66 2.83
N ASN A 137 -29.56 9.36 3.10
CA ASN A 137 -29.33 8.73 4.39
C ASN A 137 -28.92 7.26 4.23
N SER A 138 -28.46 6.61 5.31
CA SER A 138 -28.07 5.20 5.30
C SER A 138 -29.19 4.26 5.79
N SER A 139 -30.09 4.75 6.62
CA SER A 139 -31.32 4.06 7.06
C SER A 139 -32.23 5.06 7.77
N GLU A 140 -33.53 4.77 7.81
CA GLU A 140 -34.52 5.61 8.52
C GLU A 140 -34.34 5.58 10.04
N THR A 141 -33.67 4.56 10.57
CA THR A 141 -33.54 4.28 12.00
C THR A 141 -32.15 4.55 12.59
N SER A 142 -31.13 4.68 11.76
CA SER A 142 -29.81 5.01 12.27
C SER A 142 -29.71 6.49 12.61
N GLY A 143 -29.48 6.79 13.88
CA GLY A 143 -29.50 8.10 14.56
C GLY A 143 -28.75 9.27 13.95
N GLY A 144 -28.48 9.23 12.66
CA GLY A 144 -27.76 10.25 11.93
C GLY A 144 -28.61 11.31 11.27
N GLN A 145 -29.89 11.08 11.03
CA GLN A 145 -30.71 11.99 10.22
C GLN A 145 -32.17 12.06 10.68
N ALA A 146 -32.36 12.44 11.93
CA ALA A 146 -33.71 12.73 12.42
C ALA A 146 -34.26 13.99 11.72
N GLY A 147 -35.19 13.78 10.80
CA GLY A 147 -35.87 14.83 10.07
C GLY A 147 -35.22 15.28 8.77
N ASP A 148 -36.02 15.67 7.80
CA ASP A 148 -35.56 16.27 6.55
C ASP A 148 -35.37 17.79 6.71
N VAL A 149 -34.20 18.16 7.23
CA VAL A 149 -33.84 19.59 7.35
C VAL A 149 -33.49 20.25 6.01
N THR A 150 -33.44 19.48 4.90
CA THR A 150 -33.20 19.99 3.55
C THR A 150 -34.50 20.31 2.80
N GLY A 151 -35.62 19.78 3.27
CA GLY A 151 -36.89 19.81 2.57
C GLY A 151 -36.95 18.94 1.30
N TYR A 152 -36.00 18.03 1.09
CA TYR A 152 -35.88 17.22 -0.13
C TYR A 152 -36.98 16.15 -0.20
N ILE A 153 -37.43 15.61 0.94
CA ILE A 153 -38.55 14.67 1.00
C ILE A 153 -39.86 15.39 0.62
N GLU A 154 -40.09 16.57 1.18
CA GLU A 154 -41.31 17.36 0.89
C GLU A 154 -41.39 17.77 -0.59
N LYS A 155 -40.23 18.02 -1.22
CA LYS A 155 -40.17 18.30 -2.66
C LYS A 155 -40.34 17.05 -3.54
N GLY A 156 -40.41 15.85 -2.95
CA GLY A 156 -40.44 14.59 -3.68
C GLY A 156 -39.16 14.25 -4.42
N TRP A 157 -37.99 14.78 -3.93
CA TRP A 157 -36.70 14.58 -4.55
C TRP A 157 -36.01 13.27 -4.15
N THR A 158 -36.56 12.52 -3.21
CA THR A 158 -35.98 11.28 -2.72
C THR A 158 -36.72 10.04 -3.18
N ILE A 159 -36.00 8.94 -3.36
CA ILE A 159 -36.49 7.59 -3.60
C ILE A 159 -35.80 6.61 -2.65
N ASN A 160 -36.34 5.40 -2.51
CA ASN A 160 -35.73 4.36 -1.72
C ASN A 160 -34.59 3.71 -2.53
N GLY A 161 -33.37 3.70 -1.96
CA GLY A 161 -32.26 2.90 -2.43
C GLY A 161 -32.25 1.51 -1.81
N GLY A 162 -31.27 0.70 -2.10
CA GLY A 162 -31.09 -0.63 -1.49
C GLY A 162 -30.84 -0.55 0.02
N SER A 163 -30.24 0.54 0.48
CA SER A 163 -30.06 0.87 1.89
C SER A 163 -30.26 2.38 2.10
N GLY A 164 -31.34 2.75 2.75
CA GLY A 164 -31.71 4.15 2.98
C GLY A 164 -32.29 4.85 1.75
N LYS A 165 -32.41 6.17 1.83
CA LYS A 165 -32.93 7.02 0.75
C LYS A 165 -31.77 7.65 -0.04
N ILE A 166 -32.05 7.85 -1.32
CA ILE A 166 -31.18 8.60 -2.24
C ILE A 166 -31.97 9.75 -2.87
N LEU A 167 -31.27 10.76 -3.34
CA LEU A 167 -31.85 11.76 -4.24
C LEU A 167 -32.11 11.08 -5.58
N ASN A 168 -33.27 11.39 -6.20
CA ASN A 168 -33.69 10.74 -7.44
C ASN A 168 -32.93 11.30 -8.66
N PRO A 169 -32.06 10.52 -9.32
CA PRO A 169 -31.26 11.01 -10.46
C PRO A 169 -32.12 11.37 -11.69
N GLY A 170 -33.34 10.88 -11.74
CA GLY A 170 -34.30 11.17 -12.82
C GLY A 170 -34.93 12.56 -12.76
N ILE A 171 -34.72 13.33 -11.70
CA ILE A 171 -35.26 14.67 -11.51
C ILE A 171 -34.22 15.72 -11.93
N PRO A 172 -34.48 16.54 -12.98
CA PRO A 172 -33.52 17.56 -13.44
C PRO A 172 -33.11 18.55 -12.35
N GLU A 173 -34.04 18.97 -11.48
CA GLU A 173 -33.81 19.92 -10.39
C GLU A 173 -32.88 19.30 -9.29
N VAL A 174 -32.89 17.98 -9.14
CA VAL A 174 -31.92 17.27 -8.28
C VAL A 174 -30.52 17.32 -8.89
N GLN A 175 -30.42 17.07 -10.20
CA GLN A 175 -29.13 17.18 -10.89
C GLN A 175 -28.59 18.62 -10.79
N ASP A 176 -29.44 19.62 -11.05
CA ASP A 176 -29.06 21.04 -10.96
C ASP A 176 -28.61 21.40 -9.53
N ARG A 177 -29.29 20.90 -8.49
CA ARG A 177 -28.88 21.06 -7.09
C ARG A 177 -27.50 20.49 -6.80
N ILE A 178 -27.18 19.31 -7.33
CA ILE A 178 -25.86 18.69 -7.17
C ILE A 178 -24.80 19.53 -7.89
N VAL A 179 -25.10 20.04 -9.08
CA VAL A 179 -24.21 20.97 -9.82
C VAL A 179 -23.99 22.24 -9.01
N ASP A 180 -25.04 22.86 -8.45
CA ASP A 180 -24.93 24.05 -7.61
C ASP A 180 -24.02 23.82 -6.40
N ILE A 181 -24.17 22.67 -5.72
CA ILE A 181 -23.33 22.27 -4.57
C ILE A 181 -21.87 22.11 -4.99
N CYS A 182 -21.60 21.41 -6.10
CA CYS A 182 -20.24 21.24 -6.61
C CYS A 182 -19.63 22.58 -7.08
N LYS A 183 -20.46 23.45 -7.66
CA LYS A 183 -20.05 24.81 -8.06
C LYS A 183 -19.70 25.67 -6.84
N GLU A 184 -20.52 25.62 -5.77
CA GLU A 184 -20.24 26.31 -4.51
C GLU A 184 -18.90 25.87 -3.93
N ILE A 185 -18.63 24.55 -3.87
CA ILE A 185 -17.35 24.00 -3.41
C ILE A 185 -16.21 24.52 -4.29
N THR A 186 -16.34 24.40 -5.61
CA THR A 186 -15.32 24.80 -6.58
C THR A 186 -14.99 26.29 -6.52
N GLN A 187 -16.00 27.14 -6.36
CA GLN A 187 -15.81 28.60 -6.33
C GLN A 187 -15.23 29.10 -5.02
N ASN A 188 -15.69 28.52 -3.88
CA ASN A 188 -15.36 29.05 -2.56
C ASN A 188 -14.06 28.47 -1.99
N TYR A 189 -13.61 27.30 -2.46
CA TYR A 189 -12.41 26.63 -1.95
C TYR A 189 -11.41 26.37 -3.08
N ASP A 190 -10.12 26.49 -2.74
CA ASP A 190 -9.04 26.25 -3.70
C ASP A 190 -8.70 24.77 -3.81
N ILE A 191 -9.70 23.96 -4.20
CA ILE A 191 -9.52 22.52 -4.40
C ILE A 191 -8.73 22.23 -5.68
N ASP A 192 -7.95 21.14 -5.66
CA ASP A 192 -7.19 20.64 -6.80
C ASP A 192 -7.97 19.59 -7.60
N GLY A 193 -8.89 18.90 -6.94
CA GLY A 193 -9.73 17.88 -7.56
C GLY A 193 -11.08 17.69 -6.86
N MET A 194 -11.94 16.95 -7.53
CA MET A 194 -13.20 16.47 -6.96
C MET A 194 -13.38 14.99 -7.35
N LEU A 195 -13.74 14.17 -6.38
CA LEU A 195 -13.93 12.74 -6.56
C LEU A 195 -15.30 12.30 -6.08
N PHE A 196 -16.07 11.65 -6.98
CA PHE A 196 -17.35 11.06 -6.62
C PHE A 196 -17.17 9.60 -6.22
N ASP A 197 -17.99 9.17 -5.25
CA ASP A 197 -18.09 7.79 -4.75
C ASP A 197 -19.07 6.96 -5.62
N ASP A 198 -19.29 5.68 -5.29
CA ASP A 198 -20.06 4.71 -6.06
C ASP A 198 -21.57 4.67 -5.73
N TYR A 199 -22.07 5.66 -4.99
CA TYR A 199 -23.48 5.72 -4.57
C TYR A 199 -24.35 6.54 -5.56
N TYR A 200 -24.86 5.86 -6.61
CA TYR A 200 -25.78 6.46 -7.59
C TYR A 200 -27.23 5.98 -7.36
N TYR A 201 -27.76 5.08 -8.17
CA TYR A 201 -29.09 4.52 -7.91
C TYR A 201 -29.13 3.56 -6.71
N ASN A 202 -27.97 3.06 -6.28
CA ASN A 202 -27.79 2.28 -5.06
C ASN A 202 -28.81 1.15 -4.87
N GLY A 203 -29.10 0.40 -5.94
CA GLY A 203 -30.05 -0.71 -5.92
C GLY A 203 -31.53 -0.30 -5.82
N ALA A 204 -31.88 0.96 -6.11
CA ALA A 204 -33.27 1.41 -6.14
C ALA A 204 -34.12 0.58 -7.12
N ALA A 205 -35.28 0.07 -6.64
CA ALA A 205 -36.18 -0.71 -7.47
C ALA A 205 -36.70 0.11 -8.68
N MET A 206 -37.02 -0.56 -9.78
CA MET A 206 -37.53 0.10 -11.00
C MET A 206 -38.85 0.82 -10.77
N SER A 207 -39.63 0.41 -9.75
CA SER A 207 -40.87 1.06 -9.36
C SER A 207 -40.68 2.45 -8.75
N GLU A 208 -39.51 2.74 -8.17
CA GLU A 208 -39.29 3.97 -7.43
C GLU A 208 -39.32 5.23 -8.32
N ASP A 209 -38.94 5.12 -9.57
CA ASP A 209 -38.91 6.20 -10.54
C ASP A 209 -39.81 5.93 -11.76
N ALA A 210 -40.71 4.91 -11.69
CA ALA A 210 -41.56 4.48 -12.78
C ALA A 210 -42.47 5.61 -13.32
N ALA A 211 -42.97 6.49 -12.44
CA ALA A 211 -43.80 7.62 -12.85
C ALA A 211 -43.04 8.61 -13.75
N LEU A 212 -41.79 8.92 -13.41
CA LEU A 212 -40.94 9.78 -14.23
C LEU A 212 -40.56 9.12 -15.56
N TYR A 213 -40.27 7.82 -15.53
CA TYR A 213 -39.97 7.05 -16.73
C TYR A 213 -41.20 7.00 -17.66
N ASN A 214 -42.42 6.79 -17.12
CA ASN A 214 -43.65 6.82 -17.90
C ASN A 214 -43.88 8.20 -18.53
N SER A 215 -43.58 9.28 -17.83
CA SER A 215 -43.66 10.63 -18.39
C SER A 215 -42.66 10.82 -19.52
N TYR A 216 -41.40 10.32 -19.36
CA TYR A 216 -40.38 10.28 -20.43
C TYR A 216 -40.92 9.51 -21.66
N LYS A 217 -41.52 8.34 -21.46
CA LYS A 217 -42.11 7.55 -22.57
C LYS A 217 -43.26 8.28 -23.26
N ALA A 218 -44.16 8.92 -22.48
CA ALA A 218 -45.29 9.70 -23.02
C ALA A 218 -44.82 10.92 -23.81
N ALA A 219 -43.68 11.48 -23.49
CA ALA A 219 -43.04 12.55 -24.25
C ALA A 219 -42.28 12.06 -25.52
N GLY A 220 -42.45 10.78 -25.89
CA GLY A 220 -41.78 10.21 -27.07
C GLY A 220 -40.43 9.58 -26.83
N GLY A 221 -40.00 9.41 -25.59
CA GLY A 221 -38.73 8.77 -25.21
C GLY A 221 -38.64 7.32 -25.71
N THR A 222 -37.50 6.92 -26.27
CA THR A 222 -37.32 5.58 -26.87
C THR A 222 -36.53 4.61 -25.99
N LEU A 223 -35.70 5.09 -25.03
CA LEU A 223 -34.81 4.27 -24.20
C LEU A 223 -35.60 3.28 -23.32
N SER A 224 -34.95 2.16 -22.98
CA SER A 224 -35.39 1.32 -21.86
C SER A 224 -35.27 2.10 -20.53
N GLN A 225 -35.93 1.64 -19.46
CA GLN A 225 -35.83 2.31 -18.16
C GLN A 225 -34.41 2.27 -17.62
N ALA A 226 -33.69 1.17 -17.86
CA ALA A 226 -32.27 1.04 -17.48
C ALA A 226 -31.37 2.05 -18.23
N ASP A 227 -31.55 2.20 -19.55
CA ASP A 227 -30.80 3.16 -20.36
C ASP A 227 -31.19 4.60 -20.02
N TRP A 228 -32.48 4.85 -19.71
CA TRP A 228 -32.92 6.14 -19.23
C TRP A 228 -32.26 6.53 -17.88
N ARG A 229 -32.14 5.58 -16.96
CA ARG A 229 -31.39 5.79 -15.70
C ARG A 229 -29.90 6.13 -15.97
N ARG A 230 -29.23 5.40 -16.85
CA ARG A 230 -27.85 5.69 -17.26
C ARG A 230 -27.72 7.07 -17.89
N LYS A 231 -28.68 7.41 -18.77
CA LYS A 231 -28.73 8.75 -19.34
C LYS A 231 -28.84 9.85 -18.28
N ASN A 232 -29.71 9.67 -17.27
CA ASN A 232 -29.89 10.68 -16.21
C ASN A 232 -28.60 10.93 -15.43
N VAL A 233 -27.82 9.88 -15.13
CA VAL A 233 -26.53 10.03 -14.46
C VAL A 233 -25.50 10.67 -15.40
N THR A 234 -25.47 10.26 -16.67
CA THR A 234 -24.58 10.89 -17.68
C THR A 234 -24.91 12.36 -17.92
N ASP A 235 -26.20 12.75 -17.85
CA ASP A 235 -26.60 14.16 -17.93
C ASP A 235 -26.04 14.99 -16.76
N LEU A 236 -26.05 14.45 -15.53
CA LEU A 236 -25.38 15.08 -14.40
C LEU A 236 -23.87 15.24 -14.67
N MET A 237 -23.22 14.19 -15.15
CA MET A 237 -21.76 14.23 -15.44
C MET A 237 -21.42 15.30 -16.48
N ARG A 238 -22.26 15.44 -17.51
CA ARG A 238 -22.10 16.48 -18.54
C ARG A 238 -22.30 17.89 -17.97
N LYS A 239 -23.31 18.08 -17.10
CA LYS A 239 -23.53 19.36 -16.41
C LYS A 239 -22.33 19.73 -15.52
N LEU A 240 -21.79 18.76 -14.79
CA LEU A 240 -20.62 18.95 -13.93
C LEU A 240 -19.38 19.29 -14.76
N HIS A 241 -19.12 18.55 -15.84
CA HIS A 241 -18.03 18.86 -16.74
C HIS A 241 -18.09 20.32 -17.24
N ASN A 242 -19.24 20.73 -17.74
CA ASN A 242 -19.44 22.11 -18.21
C ASN A 242 -19.22 23.12 -17.07
N MET A 243 -19.73 22.84 -15.88
CA MET A 243 -19.55 23.69 -14.70
C MET A 243 -18.06 23.83 -14.35
N PHE A 244 -17.27 22.76 -14.36
CA PHE A 244 -15.82 22.85 -14.10
C PHE A 244 -15.12 23.65 -15.19
N MET A 245 -15.44 23.40 -16.46
CA MET A 245 -14.84 24.16 -17.58
C MET A 245 -15.12 25.66 -17.51
N GLU A 246 -16.29 26.06 -16.99
CA GLU A 246 -16.68 27.47 -16.82
C GLU A 246 -16.11 28.10 -15.54
N THR A 247 -15.80 27.33 -14.50
CA THR A 247 -15.38 27.85 -13.18
C THR A 247 -13.89 27.74 -12.94
N LYS A 248 -13.38 26.51 -12.82
CA LYS A 248 -11.97 26.16 -12.58
C LYS A 248 -11.62 24.94 -13.43
N PRO A 249 -11.25 25.10 -14.71
CA PRO A 249 -11.05 23.99 -15.64
C PRO A 249 -9.88 23.07 -15.24
N TRP A 250 -9.01 23.53 -14.34
CA TRP A 250 -7.91 22.74 -13.80
C TRP A 250 -8.33 21.76 -12.68
N VAL A 251 -9.51 21.92 -12.08
CA VAL A 251 -9.99 20.97 -11.07
C VAL A 251 -10.11 19.59 -11.71
N ARG A 252 -9.33 18.63 -11.18
CA ARG A 252 -9.28 17.24 -11.67
C ARG A 252 -10.55 16.51 -11.22
N PHE A 253 -11.44 16.18 -12.14
CA PHE A 253 -12.70 15.52 -11.83
C PHE A 253 -12.64 14.02 -12.06
N GLY A 254 -12.90 13.22 -11.03
CA GLY A 254 -12.81 11.77 -11.09
C GLY A 254 -13.99 11.03 -10.48
N GLN A 255 -13.97 9.72 -10.71
CA GLN A 255 -14.98 8.78 -10.24
C GLN A 255 -14.33 7.59 -9.55
N ALA A 256 -14.93 7.14 -8.45
CA ALA A 256 -14.50 5.95 -7.72
C ALA A 256 -15.59 4.86 -7.76
N PRO A 257 -15.81 4.19 -8.90
CA PRO A 257 -16.80 3.14 -9.03
C PRO A 257 -16.34 1.85 -8.36
N GLN A 258 -17.22 0.86 -8.25
CA GLN A 258 -16.82 -0.50 -7.91
C GLN A 258 -15.77 -1.01 -8.90
N GLY A 259 -14.84 -1.85 -8.42
CA GLY A 259 -13.62 -2.21 -9.13
C GLY A 259 -13.81 -2.93 -10.47
N THR A 260 -14.99 -3.52 -10.75
CA THR A 260 -15.29 -4.25 -11.99
C THR A 260 -16.52 -3.71 -12.69
N THR A 261 -16.49 -3.72 -14.02
CA THR A 261 -17.58 -3.31 -14.89
C THR A 261 -17.38 -3.87 -16.30
N TYR A 262 -18.37 -3.75 -17.20
CA TYR A 262 -18.25 -4.19 -18.61
C TYR A 262 -17.75 -5.62 -18.78
N THR A 263 -18.31 -6.55 -18.00
CA THR A 263 -17.97 -7.99 -18.07
C THR A 263 -18.56 -8.71 -19.28
N SER A 264 -19.45 -8.05 -20.04
CA SER A 264 -20.01 -8.53 -21.32
C SER A 264 -19.23 -7.98 -22.51
N GLN A 265 -18.82 -8.85 -23.44
CA GLN A 265 -18.14 -8.43 -24.67
C GLN A 265 -19.04 -7.60 -25.59
N ASP A 266 -20.33 -7.88 -25.63
CA ASP A 266 -21.30 -7.11 -26.46
C ASP A 266 -21.38 -5.66 -25.99
N LEU A 267 -21.34 -5.44 -24.68
CA LEU A 267 -21.31 -4.09 -24.09
C LEU A 267 -19.98 -3.38 -24.38
N ALA A 268 -18.87 -4.08 -24.24
CA ALA A 268 -17.51 -3.55 -24.49
C ALA A 268 -17.29 -3.19 -25.97
N ASN A 269 -17.88 -3.95 -26.88
CA ASN A 269 -17.78 -3.71 -28.31
C ASN A 269 -18.33 -2.35 -28.75
N LYS A 270 -19.26 -1.77 -27.98
CA LYS A 270 -19.80 -0.43 -28.23
C LYS A 270 -18.69 0.62 -28.28
N TYR A 271 -17.64 0.45 -27.47
CA TYR A 271 -16.53 1.37 -27.34
C TYR A 271 -15.21 0.83 -27.94
N GLY A 272 -15.26 -0.30 -28.64
CA GLY A 272 -14.08 -0.89 -29.28
C GLY A 272 -13.03 -1.42 -28.30
N ILE A 273 -13.43 -1.79 -27.11
CA ILE A 273 -12.56 -2.26 -26.02
C ILE A 273 -12.79 -3.75 -25.71
N ASP A 274 -11.84 -4.36 -25.02
CA ASP A 274 -12.03 -5.68 -24.45
C ASP A 274 -12.84 -5.61 -23.15
N LYS A 275 -13.66 -6.63 -22.91
CA LYS A 275 -14.42 -6.75 -21.66
C LYS A 275 -13.51 -6.91 -20.45
N CYS A 276 -13.99 -6.50 -19.28
CA CYS A 276 -13.30 -6.79 -18.01
C CYS A 276 -13.12 -8.31 -17.85
N PRO A 277 -11.88 -8.77 -17.56
CA PRO A 277 -11.55 -10.19 -17.56
C PRO A 277 -12.14 -10.97 -16.37
N ALA A 278 -12.66 -10.30 -15.35
CA ALA A 278 -13.13 -10.93 -14.13
C ALA A 278 -14.20 -10.09 -13.42
N GLY A 279 -14.83 -10.68 -12.39
CA GLY A 279 -15.82 -10.00 -11.58
C GLY A 279 -17.22 -9.95 -12.18
N TYR A 280 -18.00 -8.96 -11.75
CA TYR A 280 -19.39 -8.75 -12.14
C TYR A 280 -19.67 -7.28 -12.43
N ASP A 281 -20.77 -6.96 -13.12
CA ASP A 281 -21.07 -5.62 -13.59
C ASP A 281 -22.21 -4.97 -12.79
N ASN A 282 -21.92 -4.55 -11.55
CA ASN A 282 -22.86 -3.77 -10.76
C ASN A 282 -22.94 -2.30 -11.18
N ASN A 283 -21.85 -1.75 -11.68
CA ASN A 283 -21.78 -0.35 -12.10
C ASN A 283 -22.83 -0.06 -13.18
N TYR A 284 -22.80 -0.81 -14.26
CA TYR A 284 -23.69 -0.62 -15.38
C TYR A 284 -25.12 -1.11 -15.10
N SER A 285 -25.27 -2.26 -14.39
CA SER A 285 -26.58 -2.92 -14.21
C SER A 285 -27.36 -2.45 -13.00
N SER A 286 -26.72 -2.05 -11.88
CA SER A 286 -27.38 -1.75 -10.60
C SER A 286 -27.21 -0.31 -10.17
N GLN A 287 -26.04 0.30 -10.42
CA GLN A 287 -25.79 1.72 -10.19
C GLN A 287 -26.24 2.58 -11.38
N TYR A 288 -26.46 1.96 -12.54
CA TYR A 288 -26.84 2.62 -13.80
C TYR A 288 -25.85 3.72 -14.20
N ILE A 289 -24.54 3.43 -14.12
CA ILE A 289 -23.46 4.30 -14.57
C ILE A 289 -22.79 3.71 -15.80
N ASP A 290 -22.58 4.55 -16.82
CA ASP A 290 -21.93 4.20 -18.08
C ASP A 290 -20.57 4.90 -18.15
N ILE A 291 -19.56 4.30 -17.49
CA ILE A 291 -18.22 4.89 -17.32
C ILE A 291 -17.53 5.10 -18.67
N MET A 292 -17.70 4.16 -19.59
CA MET A 292 -17.07 4.27 -20.91
C MET A 292 -17.69 5.41 -21.73
N GLU A 293 -18.99 5.67 -21.59
CA GLU A 293 -19.66 6.83 -22.16
C GLU A 293 -19.06 8.15 -21.61
N TRP A 294 -18.71 8.17 -20.31
CA TRP A 294 -18.11 9.36 -19.73
C TRP A 294 -16.70 9.59 -20.23
N PHE A 295 -15.91 8.53 -20.44
CA PHE A 295 -14.61 8.62 -21.06
C PHE A 295 -14.69 9.03 -22.52
N ASP A 296 -15.58 8.42 -23.30
CA ASP A 296 -15.75 8.72 -24.73
C ASP A 296 -16.15 10.18 -24.97
N GLN A 297 -17.01 10.74 -24.10
CA GLN A 297 -17.39 12.16 -24.11
C GLN A 297 -16.38 13.08 -23.40
N GLY A 298 -15.31 12.57 -22.81
CA GLY A 298 -14.32 13.38 -22.10
C GLY A 298 -14.81 14.05 -20.81
N LEU A 299 -15.84 13.49 -20.16
CA LEU A 299 -16.52 14.11 -19.00
C LEU A 299 -15.77 13.97 -17.70
N ILE A 300 -14.81 13.05 -17.60
CA ILE A 300 -14.00 12.80 -16.42
C ILE A 300 -12.51 12.80 -16.77
N ASP A 301 -11.68 13.18 -15.81
CA ASP A 301 -10.23 13.28 -15.98
C ASP A 301 -9.51 12.01 -15.52
N PHE A 302 -10.08 11.29 -14.55
CA PHE A 302 -9.51 10.05 -14.05
C PHE A 302 -10.58 9.11 -13.51
N ILE A 303 -10.20 7.85 -13.37
CA ILE A 303 -10.97 6.82 -12.69
C ILE A 303 -10.19 6.28 -11.51
N SER A 304 -10.91 6.02 -10.39
CA SER A 304 -10.37 5.40 -9.18
C SER A 304 -11.17 4.16 -8.81
N PRO A 305 -11.10 3.08 -9.61
CA PRO A 305 -11.88 1.89 -9.34
C PRO A 305 -11.54 1.31 -7.97
N GLN A 306 -12.55 0.95 -7.17
CA GLN A 306 -12.42 0.36 -5.84
C GLN A 306 -12.11 -1.13 -5.98
N VAL A 307 -10.84 -1.45 -6.27
CA VAL A 307 -10.35 -2.83 -6.44
C VAL A 307 -9.93 -3.37 -5.08
N TYR A 308 -10.93 -3.69 -4.23
CA TYR A 308 -10.75 -4.08 -2.83
C TYR A 308 -10.52 -5.60 -2.66
N TRP A 309 -9.85 -6.22 -3.60
CA TRP A 309 -9.54 -7.65 -3.62
C TRP A 309 -8.04 -7.87 -3.73
N THR A 310 -7.58 -9.03 -3.27
CA THR A 310 -6.17 -9.43 -3.38
C THR A 310 -5.74 -9.68 -4.83
N LEU A 311 -4.44 -9.70 -5.08
CA LEU A 311 -3.86 -9.94 -6.41
C LEU A 311 -4.42 -11.19 -7.09
N ALA A 312 -4.61 -12.28 -6.33
CA ALA A 312 -5.07 -13.58 -6.82
C ALA A 312 -6.48 -13.94 -6.35
N HIS A 313 -7.33 -12.96 -6.02
CA HIS A 313 -8.70 -13.23 -5.59
C HIS A 313 -9.46 -14.10 -6.60
N GLU A 314 -10.20 -15.11 -6.14
CA GLU A 314 -10.80 -16.17 -6.97
C GLU A 314 -11.69 -15.62 -8.09
N THR A 315 -12.60 -14.69 -7.76
CA THR A 315 -13.60 -14.16 -8.71
C THR A 315 -13.26 -12.80 -9.27
N SER A 316 -12.48 -12.01 -8.56
CA SER A 316 -12.17 -10.62 -8.90
C SER A 316 -10.69 -10.31 -8.60
N PRO A 317 -9.74 -11.00 -9.26
CA PRO A 317 -8.32 -10.84 -8.99
C PRO A 317 -7.81 -9.45 -9.38
N TYR A 318 -7.22 -8.73 -8.41
CA TYR A 318 -6.59 -7.44 -8.63
C TYR A 318 -5.58 -7.52 -9.78
N GLY A 319 -4.79 -8.60 -9.82
CA GLY A 319 -3.77 -8.84 -10.84
C GLY A 319 -4.26 -8.93 -12.29
N LYS A 320 -5.57 -9.12 -12.52
CA LYS A 320 -6.18 -9.10 -13.86
C LYS A 320 -6.98 -7.84 -14.12
N ILE A 321 -7.61 -7.29 -13.08
CA ILE A 321 -8.52 -6.13 -13.18
C ILE A 321 -7.72 -4.85 -13.43
N VAL A 322 -6.62 -4.62 -12.71
CA VAL A 322 -5.85 -3.38 -12.84
C VAL A 322 -5.15 -3.24 -14.19
N PRO A 323 -4.49 -4.26 -14.76
CA PRO A 323 -3.98 -4.18 -16.13
C PRO A 323 -5.08 -3.87 -17.17
N TRP A 324 -6.29 -4.38 -16.96
CA TRP A 324 -7.43 -4.04 -17.83
C TRP A 324 -7.83 -2.56 -17.67
N TRP A 325 -7.93 -2.03 -16.44
CA TRP A 325 -8.19 -0.61 -16.23
C TRP A 325 -7.09 0.27 -16.82
N SER A 326 -5.83 -0.16 -16.76
CA SER A 326 -4.71 0.56 -17.38
C SER A 326 -4.87 0.63 -18.90
N TYR A 327 -5.27 -0.49 -19.53
CA TYR A 327 -5.61 -0.53 -20.94
C TYR A 327 -6.79 0.41 -21.28
N ILE A 328 -7.83 0.47 -20.43
CA ILE A 328 -8.98 1.35 -20.63
C ILE A 328 -8.56 2.84 -20.60
N VAL A 329 -7.83 3.26 -19.58
CA VAL A 329 -7.42 4.67 -19.47
C VAL A 329 -6.43 5.07 -20.56
N GLU A 330 -5.59 4.15 -21.03
CA GLU A 330 -4.73 4.36 -22.20
C GLU A 330 -5.57 4.57 -23.46
N HIS A 331 -6.59 3.72 -23.68
CA HIS A 331 -7.48 3.81 -24.83
C HIS A 331 -8.19 5.18 -24.92
N PHE A 332 -8.61 5.73 -23.79
CA PHE A 332 -9.31 7.02 -23.73
C PHE A 332 -8.41 8.22 -23.40
N GLY A 333 -7.12 8.02 -23.17
CA GLY A 333 -6.17 9.08 -22.82
C GLY A 333 -6.51 9.77 -21.50
N ARG A 334 -6.78 8.99 -20.43
CA ARG A 334 -7.12 9.48 -19.09
C ARG A 334 -6.24 8.82 -18.01
N HIS A 335 -6.40 9.22 -16.74
CA HIS A 335 -5.60 8.70 -15.64
C HIS A 335 -6.29 7.59 -14.86
N LEU A 336 -5.46 6.66 -14.33
CA LEU A 336 -5.87 5.60 -13.41
C LEU A 336 -5.21 5.81 -12.05
N PHE A 337 -6.01 5.97 -11.00
CA PHE A 337 -5.56 5.99 -9.61
C PHE A 337 -6.35 4.96 -8.81
N VAL A 338 -5.79 3.78 -8.60
CA VAL A 338 -6.54 2.65 -8.05
C VAL A 338 -6.87 2.85 -6.57
N SER A 339 -8.15 2.72 -6.21
CA SER A 339 -8.58 2.68 -4.81
C SER A 339 -8.32 1.29 -4.22
N GLN A 340 -7.60 1.25 -3.09
CA GLN A 340 -7.21 0.04 -2.37
C GLN A 340 -7.73 0.09 -0.93
N SER A 341 -8.45 -0.95 -0.48
CA SER A 341 -8.92 -1.01 0.90
C SER A 341 -7.88 -1.64 1.82
N ILE A 342 -7.26 -0.81 2.62
CA ILE A 342 -6.32 -1.24 3.66
C ILE A 342 -6.99 -1.47 5.03
N SER A 343 -8.32 -1.52 5.07
CA SER A 343 -9.10 -1.75 6.30
C SER A 343 -8.91 -3.14 6.88
N SER A 344 -8.51 -4.09 6.04
CA SER A 344 -8.17 -5.47 6.41
C SER A 344 -6.76 -5.64 6.98
N LEU A 345 -5.90 -4.63 6.94
CA LEU A 345 -4.63 -4.64 7.65
C LEU A 345 -4.89 -4.76 9.15
N THR A 346 -4.61 -5.92 9.72
CA THR A 346 -4.78 -6.20 11.14
C THR A 346 -3.47 -5.98 11.91
N SER A 347 -3.58 -5.78 13.23
CA SER A 347 -2.43 -5.63 14.14
C SER A 347 -1.48 -6.82 14.19
N GLY A 348 -1.81 -7.92 13.51
CA GLY A 348 -1.00 -9.13 13.39
C GLY A 348 -0.47 -9.38 11.98
N ALA A 349 -0.71 -8.47 11.01
CA ALA A 349 -0.18 -8.63 9.66
C ALA A 349 1.35 -8.69 9.72
N ASP A 350 1.92 -9.84 9.39
CA ASP A 350 3.37 -10.02 9.34
C ASP A 350 3.91 -9.30 8.11
N VAL A 351 4.83 -8.36 8.34
CA VAL A 351 5.50 -7.57 7.29
C VAL A 351 6.38 -8.45 6.39
N THR A 352 6.72 -9.67 6.87
CA THR A 352 7.66 -10.59 6.21
C THR A 352 6.97 -11.78 5.54
N ALA A 353 5.67 -11.96 5.73
CA ALA A 353 4.98 -13.09 5.13
C ALA A 353 4.69 -12.82 3.64
N PRO A 354 5.28 -13.58 2.72
CA PRO A 354 4.85 -13.59 1.33
C PRO A 354 3.51 -14.29 1.27
N THR A 355 2.44 -13.63 0.90
CA THR A 355 1.21 -14.39 0.71
C THR A 355 0.29 -13.73 -0.27
N ILE A 356 0.46 -14.11 -1.50
CA ILE A 356 -0.66 -14.18 -2.42
C ILE A 356 -1.43 -15.45 -2.04
N LYS A 357 -2.41 -15.35 -1.15
CA LYS A 357 -3.35 -16.45 -0.93
C LYS A 357 -4.52 -16.28 -1.87
N ALA A 358 -4.69 -17.23 -2.77
CA ALA A 358 -5.93 -17.40 -3.51
C ALA A 358 -7.09 -17.57 -2.52
N GLY A 359 -8.09 -16.68 -2.55
CA GLY A 359 -9.40 -16.93 -1.95
C GLY A 359 -9.57 -16.56 -0.46
N GLY A 360 -8.70 -15.77 0.15
CA GLY A 360 -8.88 -15.37 1.55
C GLY A 360 -9.20 -13.90 1.75
N ALA A 361 -10.45 -13.56 2.06
CA ALA A 361 -10.75 -12.29 2.72
C ALA A 361 -10.04 -12.30 4.09
N GLY A 362 -8.98 -11.49 4.27
CA GLY A 362 -8.40 -11.28 5.59
C GLY A 362 -6.88 -11.42 5.74
N ASN A 363 -6.13 -11.69 4.70
CA ASN A 363 -4.66 -11.78 4.77
C ASN A 363 -3.94 -10.66 4.00
N ASN A 364 -4.51 -9.45 3.97
CA ASN A 364 -3.87 -8.31 3.38
C ASN A 364 -2.68 -7.89 4.25
N THR A 365 -1.49 -8.23 3.78
CA THR A 365 -0.21 -7.89 4.42
C THR A 365 0.34 -6.61 3.80
N PHE A 366 1.35 -6.02 4.43
CA PHE A 366 2.09 -4.91 3.83
C PHE A 366 2.69 -5.30 2.48
N SER A 367 3.18 -6.53 2.35
CA SER A 367 3.74 -7.06 1.11
C SER A 367 2.70 -7.19 0.00
N GLU A 368 1.48 -7.62 0.31
CA GLU A 368 0.39 -7.69 -0.67
C GLU A 368 0.12 -6.32 -1.27
N PHE A 369 -0.10 -5.30 -0.42
CA PHE A 369 -0.33 -3.93 -0.91
C PHE A 369 0.89 -3.33 -1.60
N ALA A 370 2.11 -3.67 -1.19
CA ALA A 370 3.32 -3.29 -1.90
C ALA A 370 3.36 -3.87 -3.33
N ASN A 371 3.01 -5.14 -3.49
CA ASN A 371 2.91 -5.79 -4.79
C ASN A 371 1.78 -5.21 -5.65
N GLU A 372 0.65 -4.82 -5.06
CA GLU A 372 -0.41 -4.10 -5.78
C GLU A 372 0.09 -2.74 -6.31
N ILE A 373 0.84 -1.96 -5.49
CA ILE A 373 1.42 -0.69 -5.93
C ILE A 373 2.45 -0.92 -7.06
N MET A 374 3.29 -1.96 -6.94
CA MET A 374 4.23 -2.32 -8.00
C MET A 374 3.51 -2.72 -9.29
N LEU A 375 2.39 -3.44 -9.19
CA LEU A 375 1.55 -3.75 -10.34
C LEU A 375 0.93 -2.49 -10.96
N ASN A 376 0.43 -1.54 -10.14
CA ASN A 376 -0.07 -0.26 -10.63
C ASN A 376 0.99 0.45 -11.47
N ARG A 377 2.23 0.49 -11.00
CA ARG A 377 3.37 1.09 -11.71
C ARG A 377 3.71 0.34 -13.01
N SER A 378 3.85 -0.99 -12.94
CA SER A 378 4.25 -1.81 -14.10
C SER A 378 3.15 -1.92 -15.16
N SER A 379 1.88 -1.83 -14.78
CA SER A 379 0.74 -1.84 -15.70
C SER A 379 0.46 -0.50 -16.34
N SER A 380 1.02 0.60 -15.84
CA SER A 380 0.75 1.95 -16.36
C SER A 380 1.30 2.11 -17.76
N LEU A 381 0.42 2.18 -18.76
CA LEU A 381 0.78 2.28 -20.18
C LEU A 381 1.06 3.73 -20.60
N ASN A 382 0.37 4.69 -19.99
CA ASN A 382 0.47 6.13 -20.30
C ASN A 382 1.25 6.94 -19.24
N GLY A 383 1.98 6.26 -18.34
CA GLY A 383 2.75 6.91 -17.29
C GLY A 383 1.90 7.51 -16.15
N SER A 384 0.58 7.29 -16.17
CA SER A 384 -0.30 7.72 -15.09
C SER A 384 -0.58 6.57 -14.14
N CYS A 385 0.10 6.53 -13.02
CA CYS A 385 -0.17 5.54 -11.98
C CYS A 385 -0.47 6.24 -10.65
N GLY A 386 -1.08 5.48 -9.75
CA GLY A 386 -1.32 5.97 -8.39
C GLY A 386 -2.21 5.05 -7.58
N SER A 387 -2.18 5.31 -6.28
CA SER A 387 -2.95 4.57 -5.28
C SER A 387 -3.69 5.55 -4.38
N ILE A 388 -4.96 5.24 -4.09
CA ILE A 388 -5.78 5.96 -3.12
C ILE A 388 -6.20 4.96 -2.03
N PHE A 389 -5.68 5.10 -0.83
CA PHE A 389 -5.90 4.13 0.25
C PHE A 389 -7.16 4.42 1.07
N TYR A 390 -8.07 3.48 1.12
CA TYR A 390 -9.23 3.52 2.01
C TYR A 390 -8.94 2.75 3.31
N SER A 391 -8.74 3.42 4.45
CA SER A 391 -8.77 4.88 4.65
C SER A 391 -7.57 5.32 5.50
N VAL A 392 -7.42 6.63 5.66
CA VAL A 392 -6.26 7.25 6.31
C VAL A 392 -5.96 6.70 7.71
N LYS A 393 -6.96 6.37 8.52
CA LYS A 393 -6.75 5.82 9.88
C LYS A 393 -5.97 4.52 9.90
N TYR A 394 -6.10 3.70 8.85
CA TYR A 394 -5.39 2.43 8.76
C TYR A 394 -3.94 2.57 8.33
N LEU A 395 -3.54 3.71 7.78
CA LEU A 395 -2.14 4.02 7.49
C LEU A 395 -1.30 4.09 8.78
N TYR A 396 -1.90 4.45 9.93
CA TYR A 396 -1.19 4.76 11.18
C TYR A 396 -1.51 3.84 12.36
N ARG A 397 -2.62 3.08 12.34
CA ARG A 397 -3.18 2.38 13.51
C ARG A 397 -2.70 0.96 13.73
N ILE A 398 -1.70 0.48 13.03
CA ILE A 398 -1.28 -0.93 13.12
C ILE A 398 -0.30 -1.15 14.28
N GLY A 399 -0.82 -1.26 15.49
CA GLY A 399 -0.14 -1.76 16.69
C GLY A 399 1.18 -1.05 17.04
N SER A 400 2.08 -1.77 17.72
CA SER A 400 3.42 -1.31 18.12
C SER A 400 4.47 -1.41 17.03
N LYS A 401 4.12 -1.85 15.82
CA LYS A 401 5.01 -1.96 14.65
C LYS A 401 5.01 -0.67 13.84
N PRO A 402 6.01 -0.44 12.98
CA PRO A 402 5.98 0.67 12.04
C PRO A 402 4.65 0.69 11.28
N SER A 403 4.06 1.87 11.12
CA SER A 403 2.80 2.02 10.39
C SER A 403 2.98 1.65 8.92
N PHE A 404 1.88 1.33 8.23
CA PHE A 404 1.92 1.07 6.80
C PHE A 404 2.43 2.27 6.01
N ALA A 405 2.08 3.50 6.40
CA ALA A 405 2.63 4.71 5.80
C ALA A 405 4.16 4.77 5.92
N HIS A 406 4.71 4.43 7.09
CA HIS A 406 6.16 4.36 7.28
C HIS A 406 6.81 3.26 6.43
N TYR A 407 6.16 2.09 6.31
CA TYR A 407 6.60 1.02 5.42
C TYR A 407 6.66 1.51 3.96
N LEU A 408 5.62 2.21 3.49
CA LEU A 408 5.59 2.78 2.15
C LEU A 408 6.72 3.80 1.94
N LYS A 409 6.94 4.71 2.91
CA LYS A 409 8.06 5.67 2.87
C LYS A 409 9.41 4.97 2.72
N ARG A 410 9.61 3.90 3.47
CA ARG A 410 10.88 3.19 3.48
C ARG A 410 11.15 2.38 2.20
N HIS A 411 10.10 1.84 1.56
CA HIS A 411 10.28 0.87 0.48
C HIS A 411 9.80 1.34 -0.89
N LEU A 412 8.74 2.16 -0.95
CA LEU A 412 8.08 2.50 -2.21
C LEU A 412 7.94 4.02 -2.47
N PHE A 413 7.80 4.82 -1.40
CA PHE A 413 7.62 6.27 -1.47
C PHE A 413 8.86 7.02 -0.98
N GLN A 414 10.03 6.51 -1.28
CA GLN A 414 11.31 7.05 -0.76
C GLN A 414 11.57 8.49 -1.18
N ARG A 415 11.07 8.89 -2.35
CA ARG A 415 11.25 10.22 -2.93
C ARG A 415 9.93 10.96 -3.07
N THR A 416 10.00 12.27 -3.15
CA THR A 416 8.87 13.12 -3.50
C THR A 416 8.35 12.74 -4.89
N ALA A 417 7.03 12.74 -5.07
CA ALA A 417 6.38 12.56 -6.36
C ALA A 417 5.34 13.66 -6.55
N ILE A 418 5.07 13.99 -7.80
CA ILE A 418 4.03 14.92 -8.23
C ILE A 418 2.96 14.16 -9.03
N LEU A 419 1.79 14.76 -9.18
CA LEU A 419 0.75 14.12 -9.99
C LEU A 419 1.10 14.19 -11.48
N PRO A 420 0.62 13.23 -12.30
CA PRO A 420 0.79 13.27 -13.76
C PRO A 420 -0.01 14.40 -14.39
N ALA A 421 0.53 14.99 -15.46
CA ALA A 421 -0.10 16.09 -16.18
C ALA A 421 -1.38 15.67 -16.90
N MET A 422 -2.39 16.53 -16.88
CA MET A 422 -3.63 16.36 -17.64
C MET A 422 -3.42 16.85 -19.09
N THR A 423 -2.72 16.05 -19.91
CA THR A 423 -2.29 16.43 -21.27
C THR A 423 -3.43 16.66 -22.27
N TRP A 424 -4.66 16.28 -21.92
CA TRP A 424 -5.87 16.57 -22.71
C TRP A 424 -6.50 17.94 -22.40
N LYS A 425 -5.96 18.65 -21.41
CA LYS A 425 -6.35 20.03 -21.08
C LYS A 425 -5.39 21.00 -21.75
N GLU A 426 -5.91 22.08 -22.32
CA GLU A 426 -5.08 23.13 -22.89
C GLU A 426 -4.38 23.92 -21.79
N ALA A 427 -3.07 24.03 -21.88
CA ALA A 427 -2.24 24.83 -20.99
C ALA A 427 -1.32 25.73 -21.83
N SER A 428 -1.03 26.93 -21.35
CA SER A 428 -0.11 27.86 -21.98
C SER A 428 1.13 28.03 -21.10
N ASP A 429 2.28 28.17 -21.74
CA ASP A 429 3.55 28.45 -21.08
C ASP A 429 3.47 29.75 -20.27
N PRO A 430 3.58 29.70 -18.93
CA PRO A 430 3.52 30.91 -18.09
C PRO A 430 4.83 31.70 -18.08
N GLY A 431 5.88 31.18 -18.74
CA GLY A 431 7.24 31.67 -18.63
C GLY A 431 7.98 31.10 -17.42
N LYS A 432 9.10 31.71 -17.09
CA LYS A 432 9.98 31.29 -16.01
C LYS A 432 9.72 32.08 -14.73
N VAL A 433 9.97 31.47 -13.58
CA VAL A 433 10.02 32.17 -12.28
C VAL A 433 11.00 33.36 -12.35
N GLN A 434 10.61 34.50 -11.79
CA GLN A 434 11.43 35.72 -11.72
C GLN A 434 11.93 35.95 -10.29
N ASN A 435 13.05 36.68 -10.16
CA ASN A 435 13.65 37.13 -8.89
C ASN A 435 13.89 36.00 -7.89
N LEU A 436 14.31 34.82 -8.38
CA LEU A 436 14.69 33.71 -7.52
C LEU A 436 15.94 34.08 -6.71
N THR A 437 15.80 34.03 -5.38
CA THR A 437 16.87 34.32 -4.41
C THR A 437 17.01 33.19 -3.41
N TYR A 438 18.15 33.09 -2.76
CA TYR A 438 18.42 32.17 -1.65
C TYR A 438 19.19 32.92 -0.58
N ASP A 439 18.70 32.92 0.65
CA ASP A 439 19.23 33.71 1.75
C ASP A 439 20.05 32.91 2.76
N GLU A 440 20.53 33.61 3.79
CA GLU A 440 21.32 33.02 4.88
C GLU A 440 20.53 32.08 5.78
N GLU A 441 19.22 32.20 5.82
CA GLU A 441 18.30 31.34 6.59
C GLU A 441 17.92 30.06 5.82
N SER A 442 18.52 29.88 4.64
CA SER A 442 18.25 28.74 3.75
C SER A 442 16.86 28.75 3.12
N LEU A 443 16.34 29.96 2.89
CA LEU A 443 15.05 30.19 2.28
C LEU A 443 15.25 30.59 0.80
N LEU A 444 14.64 29.82 -0.10
CA LEU A 444 14.40 30.22 -1.48
C LEU A 444 13.16 31.08 -1.54
N THR A 445 13.21 32.20 -2.27
CA THR A 445 12.04 33.05 -2.54
C THR A 445 12.03 33.50 -4.01
N TRP A 446 10.82 33.73 -4.54
CA TRP A 446 10.61 34.17 -5.91
C TRP A 446 9.30 34.95 -6.07
N ASP A 447 9.10 35.59 -7.23
CA ASP A 447 7.87 36.28 -7.53
C ASP A 447 6.71 35.34 -7.76
N ALA A 448 5.50 35.72 -7.28
CA ALA A 448 4.29 34.99 -7.50
C ALA A 448 3.87 34.96 -8.97
N MET A 449 3.41 33.80 -9.43
CA MET A 449 2.77 33.65 -10.75
C MET A 449 1.32 33.20 -10.54
N GLU A 450 0.42 33.75 -11.37
CA GLU A 450 -1.02 33.48 -11.21
C GLU A 450 -1.35 31.98 -11.42
N ASN A 451 -2.10 31.40 -10.48
CA ASN A 451 -2.55 30.00 -10.52
C ASN A 451 -1.41 28.97 -10.63
N MET A 452 -0.22 29.27 -10.10
CA MET A 452 0.93 28.38 -10.14
C MET A 452 1.23 27.77 -8.77
N ARG A 453 1.76 26.58 -8.84
CA ARG A 453 2.54 25.88 -7.82
C ARG A 453 3.99 25.85 -8.31
N TYR A 454 4.88 25.30 -7.52
CA TYR A 454 6.29 25.25 -7.89
C TYR A 454 6.92 23.94 -7.47
N THR A 455 7.67 23.32 -8.38
CA THR A 455 8.57 22.22 -8.04
C THR A 455 9.97 22.78 -7.79
N VAL A 456 10.60 22.29 -6.71
CA VAL A 456 11.91 22.75 -6.25
C VAL A 456 12.91 21.61 -6.34
N TYR A 457 14.06 21.89 -6.94
CA TYR A 457 15.12 20.95 -7.19
C TYR A 457 16.42 21.38 -6.52
N ALA A 458 17.17 20.44 -5.99
CA ALA A 458 18.54 20.61 -5.57
C ALA A 458 19.45 19.86 -6.54
N LEU A 459 20.29 20.59 -7.25
CA LEU A 459 21.16 20.08 -8.30
C LEU A 459 22.61 20.10 -7.79
N PRO A 460 23.36 18.99 -7.86
CA PRO A 460 24.78 19.00 -7.53
C PRO A 460 25.52 20.08 -8.32
N ASN A 461 26.47 20.78 -7.69
CA ASN A 461 27.18 21.92 -8.30
C ASN A 461 27.87 21.60 -9.64
N GLY A 462 28.13 20.36 -9.98
CA GLY A 462 28.71 19.96 -11.27
C GLY A 462 27.70 19.62 -12.37
N LEU A 463 26.41 19.54 -12.05
CA LEU A 463 25.37 19.19 -13.03
C LEU A 463 24.94 20.44 -13.79
N ASP A 464 24.80 20.34 -15.12
CA ASP A 464 24.25 21.42 -15.93
C ASP A 464 22.72 21.41 -15.88
N ILE A 465 22.11 22.61 -15.73
CA ILE A 465 20.66 22.76 -15.70
C ILE A 465 19.98 22.29 -17.00
N GLU A 466 20.62 22.38 -18.12
CA GLU A 466 20.08 21.94 -19.40
C GLU A 466 20.02 20.40 -19.50
N SER A 467 20.82 19.70 -18.72
CA SER A 467 20.95 18.24 -18.73
C SER A 467 20.31 17.52 -17.54
N PHE A 468 19.78 18.23 -16.50
CA PHE A 468 19.20 17.54 -15.34
C PHE A 468 17.87 16.84 -15.60
N GLY A 469 17.24 17.07 -16.77
CA GLY A 469 16.04 16.36 -17.24
C GLY A 469 14.80 16.44 -16.33
N LYS A 470 14.84 17.26 -15.28
CA LYS A 470 13.81 17.31 -14.20
C LYS A 470 13.59 15.93 -13.56
N GLU A 471 14.67 15.19 -13.35
CA GLU A 471 14.63 13.86 -12.77
C GLU A 471 14.15 13.88 -11.32
N VAL A 472 13.49 12.79 -10.91
CA VAL A 472 12.97 12.63 -9.54
C VAL A 472 14.07 12.67 -8.48
N ASP A 473 15.29 12.34 -8.84
CA ASP A 473 16.45 12.29 -7.95
C ASP A 473 16.82 13.65 -7.39
N TYR A 474 16.51 14.72 -8.13
CA TYR A 474 16.82 16.09 -7.76
C TYR A 474 15.61 16.82 -7.17
N LEU A 475 14.41 16.23 -7.22
CA LEU A 475 13.18 16.85 -6.73
C LEU A 475 13.14 16.82 -5.19
N ILE A 476 13.25 18.00 -4.57
CA ILE A 476 13.25 18.12 -3.10
C ILE A 476 11.91 18.59 -2.51
N GLY A 477 11.00 19.09 -3.34
CA GLY A 477 9.68 19.46 -2.88
C GLY A 477 8.78 20.07 -3.95
N MET A 478 7.52 20.23 -3.57
CA MET A 478 6.51 21.00 -4.29
C MET A 478 5.83 21.95 -3.30
N THR A 479 5.53 23.17 -3.70
CA THR A 479 4.90 24.16 -2.85
C THR A 479 3.86 25.00 -3.61
N TYR A 480 2.86 25.48 -2.89
CA TYR A 480 1.90 26.50 -3.37
C TYR A 480 2.35 27.92 -3.05
N ASP A 481 3.35 28.06 -2.16
CA ASP A 481 3.92 29.35 -1.77
C ASP A 481 5.03 29.79 -2.72
N THR A 482 5.38 31.06 -2.66
CA THR A 482 6.52 31.68 -3.38
C THR A 482 7.81 31.60 -2.58
N GLN A 483 7.89 30.67 -1.65
CA GLN A 483 9.04 30.42 -0.82
C GLN A 483 9.18 28.93 -0.50
N PHE A 484 10.42 28.50 -0.26
CA PHE A 484 10.71 27.13 0.11
C PHE A 484 11.96 27.07 1.01
N THR A 485 11.80 26.51 2.21
CA THR A 485 12.95 26.27 3.09
C THR A 485 13.72 25.03 2.62
N VAL A 486 14.96 25.24 2.22
CA VAL A 486 15.82 24.14 1.75
C VAL A 486 16.18 23.21 2.91
N PRO A 487 15.91 21.90 2.79
CA PRO A 487 16.33 20.92 3.79
C PRO A 487 17.84 20.96 4.05
N GLU A 488 18.25 20.66 5.28
CA GLU A 488 19.64 20.83 5.74
C GLU A 488 20.64 20.08 4.87
N GLU A 489 20.27 18.89 4.41
CA GLU A 489 21.11 18.04 3.56
C GLU A 489 21.49 18.68 2.23
N TYR A 490 20.68 19.64 1.69
CA TYR A 490 20.93 20.30 0.40
C TYR A 490 21.55 21.70 0.52
N ARG A 491 21.82 22.22 1.72
CA ARG A 491 22.27 23.62 1.93
C ARG A 491 23.70 23.91 1.50
N SER A 492 24.50 22.93 1.15
CA SER A 492 25.82 23.13 0.56
C SER A 492 26.11 22.02 -0.44
N GLY A 493 26.89 22.32 -1.48
CA GLY A 493 27.21 21.41 -2.57
C GLY A 493 26.13 21.36 -3.66
N TYR A 494 25.07 22.13 -3.51
CA TYR A 494 23.97 22.19 -4.47
C TYR A 494 23.68 23.63 -4.88
N TYR A 495 23.16 23.79 -6.08
CA TYR A 495 22.41 24.94 -6.52
C TYR A 495 20.93 24.55 -6.71
N PHE A 496 20.06 25.51 -6.85
CA PHE A 496 18.64 25.25 -6.84
C PHE A 496 17.99 25.65 -8.15
N ALA A 497 16.98 24.87 -8.56
CA ALA A 497 16.10 25.22 -9.67
C ALA A 497 14.64 25.19 -9.20
N VAL A 498 13.87 26.17 -9.65
CA VAL A 498 12.44 26.26 -9.39
C VAL A 498 11.73 26.28 -10.73
N CYS A 499 10.80 25.34 -10.93
CA CYS A 499 9.95 25.29 -12.11
C CYS A 499 8.53 25.74 -11.76
N PRO A 500 7.90 26.61 -12.55
CA PRO A 500 6.45 26.77 -12.48
C PRO A 500 5.77 25.42 -12.72
N PHE A 501 4.80 25.11 -11.90
CA PHE A 501 4.02 23.87 -11.95
C PHE A 501 2.54 24.26 -11.95
N ASP A 502 1.90 24.18 -13.12
CA ASP A 502 0.54 24.66 -13.26
C ASP A 502 -0.49 23.74 -12.58
N ARG A 503 -1.73 24.18 -12.54
CA ARG A 503 -2.82 23.43 -11.91
C ARG A 503 -3.26 22.20 -12.74
N TYR A 504 -2.81 22.08 -13.98
CA TYR A 504 -2.97 20.89 -14.83
C TYR A 504 -1.85 19.87 -14.62
N ALA A 505 -0.90 20.18 -13.74
CA ALA A 505 0.30 19.41 -13.43
C ALA A 505 1.34 19.37 -14.57
N ASN A 506 1.37 20.41 -15.43
CA ASN A 506 2.50 20.62 -16.34
C ASN A 506 3.62 21.33 -15.61
N GLU A 507 4.83 20.84 -15.80
CA GLU A 507 6.04 21.42 -15.24
C GLU A 507 6.81 22.17 -16.30
N TRP A 508 6.93 23.49 -16.12
CA TRP A 508 7.47 24.42 -17.10
C TRP A 508 9.00 24.60 -16.96
N ALA A 509 9.56 25.51 -17.71
CA ALA A 509 10.99 25.74 -17.77
C ALA A 509 11.56 26.25 -16.43
N PRO A 510 12.70 25.71 -15.96
CA PRO A 510 13.32 26.08 -14.69
C PRO A 510 13.93 27.47 -14.71
N THR A 511 13.95 28.13 -13.54
CA THR A 511 14.87 29.21 -13.19
C THR A 511 15.86 28.67 -12.17
N ALA A 512 17.14 28.86 -12.41
CA ALA A 512 18.18 28.45 -11.50
C ALA A 512 18.69 29.61 -10.64
N TRP A 513 18.89 29.35 -9.36
CA TRP A 513 19.76 30.13 -8.52
C TRP A 513 21.08 29.39 -8.35
N LYS A 514 22.17 30.00 -8.79
CA LYS A 514 23.54 29.47 -8.60
C LYS A 514 24.31 30.42 -7.70
N PRO A 515 25.10 29.87 -6.76
CA PRO A 515 25.97 30.70 -5.96
C PRO A 515 26.98 31.43 -6.88
N ASN A 516 27.15 32.72 -6.65
CA ASN A 516 28.14 33.53 -7.37
C ASN A 516 29.37 33.76 -6.50
N TYR A 517 30.05 32.67 -6.12
CA TYR A 517 31.26 32.75 -5.32
C TYR A 517 32.49 32.87 -6.21
N THR A 518 33.45 33.67 -5.79
CA THR A 518 34.71 33.88 -6.49
C THR A 518 35.86 33.01 -5.95
N GLU A 519 35.68 32.50 -4.75
CA GLU A 519 36.68 31.66 -4.06
C GLU A 519 36.28 30.18 -4.16
N TRP A 520 37.27 29.31 -4.12
CA TRP A 520 37.14 27.86 -4.18
C TRP A 520 37.81 27.22 -2.99
N LEU A 521 37.19 26.23 -2.40
CA LEU A 521 37.87 25.32 -1.46
C LEU A 521 38.95 24.50 -2.20
N PRO A 522 40.03 24.13 -1.53
CA PRO A 522 40.98 23.16 -2.09
C PRO A 522 40.26 21.82 -2.39
N ALA A 523 40.70 21.15 -3.45
CA ALA A 523 40.22 19.82 -3.77
C ALA A 523 40.72 18.80 -2.73
N PRO A 524 39.80 17.93 -2.19
CA PRO A 524 40.27 16.82 -1.35
C PRO A 524 41.06 15.80 -2.20
N THR A 525 42.06 15.18 -1.62
CA THR A 525 42.79 14.09 -2.27
C THR A 525 42.24 12.75 -1.79
N ILE A 526 41.82 11.88 -2.70
CA ILE A 526 41.35 10.55 -2.33
C ILE A 526 42.54 9.69 -1.89
N THR A 527 42.45 9.09 -0.69
CA THR A 527 43.49 8.24 -0.11
C THR A 527 43.14 6.74 -0.16
N GLY A 528 41.90 6.39 -0.38
CA GLY A 528 41.43 5.00 -0.54
C GLY A 528 39.97 4.94 -0.96
N PRO A 529 39.57 3.84 -1.56
CA PRO A 529 40.32 2.71 -2.08
C PRO A 529 41.17 3.07 -3.32
N GLU A 530 42.00 2.12 -3.77
CA GLU A 530 42.69 2.22 -5.07
C GLU A 530 41.66 2.31 -6.22
N ASP A 531 42.04 3.03 -7.28
CA ASP A 531 41.13 3.16 -8.44
C ASP A 531 40.91 1.80 -9.13
N GLY A 532 39.69 1.52 -9.50
CA GLY A 532 39.27 0.27 -10.14
C GLY A 532 39.15 -0.93 -9.19
N LEU A 533 39.08 -0.71 -7.86
CA LEU A 533 38.83 -1.80 -6.89
C LEU A 533 37.65 -2.67 -7.30
N ARG A 534 37.85 -3.99 -7.25
CA ARG A 534 36.75 -4.99 -7.47
C ARG A 534 36.65 -5.87 -6.23
N THR A 535 35.55 -5.84 -5.52
CA THR A 535 35.39 -6.58 -4.26
C THR A 535 33.94 -6.94 -3.99
N ALA A 536 33.74 -8.04 -3.26
CA ALA A 536 32.46 -8.37 -2.61
C ALA A 536 32.53 -8.07 -1.09
N GLY A 537 33.69 -7.64 -0.59
CA GLY A 537 33.86 -7.33 0.83
C GLY A 537 33.76 -5.85 1.12
N ASP A 538 33.68 -5.53 2.42
CA ASP A 538 33.60 -4.17 2.90
C ASP A 538 34.89 -3.39 2.65
N PHE A 539 34.73 -2.14 2.31
CA PHE A 539 35.79 -1.16 2.25
C PHE A 539 35.28 0.23 2.66
N THR A 540 36.22 1.11 2.94
CA THR A 540 35.90 2.50 3.30
C THR A 540 36.61 3.44 2.32
N MET A 541 35.81 4.34 1.74
CA MET A 541 36.32 5.46 0.95
C MET A 541 36.91 6.50 1.89
N THR A 542 38.11 6.97 1.61
CA THR A 542 38.83 7.91 2.47
C THR A 542 39.48 9.02 1.64
N TRP A 543 39.56 10.22 2.23
CA TRP A 543 40.17 11.39 1.61
C TRP A 543 40.79 12.33 2.63
N THR A 544 41.56 13.30 2.17
CA THR A 544 42.22 14.29 3.03
C THR A 544 41.22 15.32 3.54
N ALA A 545 41.38 15.77 4.78
CA ALA A 545 40.66 16.92 5.29
C ALA A 545 41.02 18.19 4.52
N VAL A 546 40.01 19.04 4.26
CA VAL A 546 40.17 20.33 3.57
C VAL A 546 39.86 21.45 4.57
N GLU A 547 40.81 22.37 4.74
CA GLU A 547 40.67 23.54 5.60
C GLU A 547 39.52 24.42 5.09
N GLY A 548 38.60 24.80 5.96
CA GLY A 548 37.43 25.61 5.62
C GLY A 548 36.20 24.79 5.15
N ALA A 549 36.31 23.50 4.87
CA ALA A 549 35.19 22.65 4.57
C ALA A 549 34.32 22.42 5.83
N SER A 550 33.00 22.59 5.68
CA SER A 550 32.04 22.27 6.75
C SER A 550 31.45 20.86 6.61
N LYS A 551 31.52 20.28 5.41
CA LYS A 551 31.11 18.91 5.08
C LYS A 551 31.71 18.42 3.78
N TYR A 552 31.57 17.14 3.50
CA TYR A 552 31.90 16.50 2.24
C TYR A 552 30.67 15.91 1.61
N ILE A 553 30.59 15.96 0.27
CA ILE A 553 29.56 15.34 -0.54
C ILE A 553 30.24 14.35 -1.48
N ILE A 554 29.78 13.11 -1.45
CA ILE A 554 30.33 12.03 -2.25
C ILE A 554 29.30 11.64 -3.29
N ASP A 555 29.61 11.87 -4.57
CA ASP A 555 28.77 11.46 -5.69
C ASP A 555 29.20 10.11 -6.21
N PHE A 556 28.21 9.28 -6.55
CA PHE A 556 28.37 7.96 -7.17
C PHE A 556 27.60 7.95 -8.49
N ALA A 557 28.25 7.57 -9.57
CA ALA A 557 27.67 7.55 -10.91
C ALA A 557 28.07 6.29 -11.69
N THR A 558 27.30 5.92 -12.69
CA THR A 558 27.62 4.82 -13.62
C THR A 558 28.50 5.29 -14.78
N ASP A 559 28.80 6.59 -14.87
CA ASP A 559 29.68 7.18 -15.88
C ASP A 559 30.68 8.17 -15.25
N ALA A 560 31.88 8.27 -15.86
CA ALA A 560 32.95 9.12 -15.35
C ALA A 560 32.67 10.63 -15.47
N GLU A 561 31.73 11.04 -16.29
CA GLU A 561 31.29 12.42 -16.47
C GLU A 561 30.21 12.84 -15.48
N PHE A 562 29.72 11.92 -14.65
CA PHE A 562 28.64 12.12 -13.66
C PHE A 562 27.33 12.64 -14.27
N LYS A 563 26.99 12.19 -15.48
CA LYS A 563 25.70 12.47 -16.12
C LYS A 563 24.57 11.65 -15.49
N ASN A 564 24.90 10.45 -14.96
CA ASN A 564 23.99 9.53 -14.31
C ASN A 564 24.43 9.29 -12.86
N ILE A 565 24.21 10.28 -11.98
CA ILE A 565 24.47 10.17 -10.55
C ILE A 565 23.40 9.27 -9.94
N GLU A 566 23.78 8.11 -9.41
CA GLU A 566 22.87 7.20 -8.72
C GLU A 566 22.65 7.60 -7.26
N LYS A 567 23.68 8.16 -6.63
CA LYS A 567 23.61 8.55 -5.22
C LYS A 567 24.59 9.68 -4.92
N SER A 568 24.15 10.61 -4.07
CA SER A 568 25.02 11.55 -3.36
C SER A 568 24.83 11.36 -1.87
N VAL A 569 25.95 11.36 -1.12
CA VAL A 569 25.97 11.21 0.34
C VAL A 569 26.73 12.35 0.96
N GLN A 570 26.23 12.87 2.07
CA GLN A 570 26.91 13.91 2.84
C GLN A 570 27.48 13.34 4.14
N THR A 571 28.63 13.83 4.53
CA THR A 571 29.30 13.52 5.80
C THR A 571 30.16 14.68 6.26
N THR A 572 30.39 14.80 7.56
CA THR A 572 31.40 15.68 8.15
C THR A 572 32.73 14.98 8.34
N GLU A 573 32.74 13.65 8.21
CA GLU A 573 33.93 12.82 8.32
C GLU A 573 34.72 12.82 7.02
N THR A 574 36.01 12.45 7.08
CA THR A 574 36.86 12.27 5.91
C THR A 574 36.88 10.83 5.41
N GLN A 575 35.81 10.11 5.68
CA GLN A 575 35.65 8.72 5.28
C GLN A 575 34.18 8.37 5.12
N LEU A 576 33.90 7.38 4.28
CA LEU A 576 32.54 6.84 4.07
C LEU A 576 32.63 5.33 3.85
N PRO A 577 32.10 4.49 4.76
CA PRO A 577 31.99 3.06 4.53
C PRO A 577 31.07 2.75 3.36
N ILE A 578 31.41 1.75 2.54
CA ILE A 578 30.58 1.33 1.39
C ILE A 578 29.17 0.88 1.82
N SER A 579 29.03 0.36 3.03
CA SER A 579 27.75 -0.02 3.62
C SER A 579 26.73 1.12 3.64
N THR A 580 27.18 2.37 3.70
CA THR A 580 26.32 3.57 3.68
C THR A 580 25.55 3.72 2.36
N VAL A 581 26.11 3.24 1.25
CA VAL A 581 25.56 3.40 -0.10
C VAL A 581 25.20 2.07 -0.78
N TYR A 582 25.48 0.96 -0.13
CA TYR A 582 25.32 -0.38 -0.70
C TYR A 582 23.94 -0.61 -1.36
N GLY A 583 22.85 -0.20 -0.73
CA GLY A 583 21.49 -0.36 -1.25
C GLY A 583 21.09 0.63 -2.35
N SER A 584 21.95 1.61 -2.68
CA SER A 584 21.59 2.76 -3.52
C SER A 584 22.46 2.90 -4.77
N ILE A 585 23.40 2.01 -4.99
CA ILE A 585 24.28 2.02 -6.15
C ILE A 585 24.19 0.70 -6.92
N SER A 586 24.41 0.74 -8.22
CA SER A 586 24.44 -0.42 -9.09
C SER A 586 25.57 -1.39 -8.70
N LYS A 587 25.38 -2.69 -9.01
CA LYS A 587 26.32 -3.77 -8.69
C LYS A 587 26.82 -4.39 -9.97
N ASN A 588 27.98 -5.06 -9.89
CA ASN A 588 28.61 -5.76 -11.02
C ASN A 588 28.97 -4.86 -12.21
N VAL A 589 28.84 -3.55 -12.06
CA VAL A 589 29.25 -2.53 -13.03
C VAL A 589 30.21 -1.56 -12.34
N PRO A 590 31.11 -0.87 -13.08
CA PRO A 590 31.94 0.17 -12.51
C PRO A 590 31.08 1.32 -11.99
N ILE A 591 31.32 1.71 -10.75
CA ILE A 591 30.77 2.92 -10.12
C ILE A 591 31.91 3.94 -10.01
N TYR A 592 31.70 5.09 -10.62
CA TYR A 592 32.60 6.24 -10.52
C TYR A 592 32.19 7.07 -9.32
N TRP A 593 33.16 7.58 -8.59
CA TRP A 593 32.91 8.40 -7.43
C TRP A 593 33.92 9.54 -7.30
N ARG A 594 33.48 10.64 -6.69
CA ARG A 594 34.28 11.82 -6.39
C ARG A 594 33.82 12.42 -5.07
N VAL A 595 34.63 13.27 -4.48
CA VAL A 595 34.39 13.96 -3.23
C VAL A 595 34.41 15.47 -3.45
N HIS A 596 33.36 16.15 -3.01
CA HIS A 596 33.29 17.60 -2.91
C HIS A 596 33.58 18.01 -1.46
N ALA A 597 34.56 18.88 -1.26
CA ALA A 597 34.70 19.65 -0.02
C ALA A 597 33.75 20.87 -0.15
N ALA A 598 32.81 21.02 0.77
CA ALA A 598 31.76 22.04 0.66
C ALA A 598 31.67 22.90 1.93
N ALA A 599 31.39 24.18 1.74
CA ALA A 599 31.09 25.13 2.82
C ALA A 599 30.15 26.24 2.28
N LYS A 600 29.45 26.92 3.20
CA LYS A 600 28.58 28.03 2.82
C LYS A 600 29.44 29.23 2.34
N GLY A 601 29.04 29.84 1.23
CA GLY A 601 29.65 31.09 0.74
C GLY A 601 30.92 30.91 -0.08
N ILE A 602 31.29 29.68 -0.47
CA ILE A 602 32.49 29.40 -1.27
C ILE A 602 32.19 28.24 -2.23
N ASN A 603 32.84 28.20 -3.41
CA ASN A 603 32.68 27.10 -4.36
C ASN A 603 33.36 25.83 -3.83
N ASP A 604 32.80 24.67 -4.17
CA ASP A 604 33.29 23.36 -3.76
C ASP A 604 34.69 23.04 -4.35
N GLY A 605 35.55 22.47 -3.54
CA GLY A 605 36.74 21.80 -4.02
C GLY A 605 36.44 20.38 -4.43
N ILE A 606 36.65 19.97 -5.68
CA ILE A 606 36.26 18.66 -6.20
C ILE A 606 37.49 17.79 -6.41
N SER A 607 37.47 16.56 -5.89
CA SER A 607 38.54 15.59 -6.02
C SER A 607 38.69 15.06 -7.45
N GLU A 608 39.79 14.31 -7.67
CA GLU A 608 39.88 13.38 -8.80
C GLU A 608 38.73 12.37 -8.77
N VAL A 609 38.41 11.78 -9.94
CA VAL A 609 37.45 10.71 -10.07
C VAL A 609 38.13 9.37 -9.89
N ARG A 610 37.57 8.49 -9.06
CA ARG A 610 37.96 7.08 -8.95
C ARG A 610 36.77 6.18 -9.23
N SER A 611 37.06 4.89 -9.42
CA SER A 611 36.03 3.89 -9.67
C SER A 611 36.22 2.66 -8.77
N PHE A 612 35.11 1.94 -8.56
CA PHE A 612 35.12 0.60 -7.99
C PHE A 612 34.00 -0.24 -8.62
N THR A 613 34.09 -1.56 -8.48
CA THR A 613 33.00 -2.47 -8.81
C THR A 613 32.67 -3.30 -7.58
N TYR A 614 31.46 -3.10 -7.03
CA TYR A 614 30.98 -3.93 -5.93
C TYR A 614 30.30 -5.19 -6.49
N LEU A 615 30.84 -6.36 -6.10
CA LEU A 615 30.38 -7.65 -6.58
C LEU A 615 29.22 -8.14 -5.69
N LEU A 616 28.15 -8.65 -6.31
CA LEU A 616 26.98 -9.16 -5.57
C LEU A 616 27.31 -10.43 -4.80
N VAL A 617 26.59 -10.61 -3.68
CA VAL A 617 26.45 -11.90 -3.01
C VAL A 617 26.07 -12.98 -4.00
N THR A 618 26.71 -14.17 -3.89
CA THR A 618 26.44 -15.31 -4.77
C THR A 618 25.76 -16.41 -3.97
N LEU A 619 24.62 -16.89 -4.42
CA LEU A 619 23.98 -18.09 -3.89
C LEU A 619 24.79 -19.31 -4.35
N LEU A 620 25.26 -20.13 -3.41
CA LEU A 620 26.17 -21.25 -3.63
C LEU A 620 25.45 -22.60 -3.69
N THR A 621 24.51 -22.81 -2.77
CA THR A 621 23.72 -24.05 -2.72
C THR A 621 22.23 -23.76 -2.71
N PRO A 622 21.41 -24.60 -3.40
CA PRO A 622 21.82 -25.70 -4.29
C PRO A 622 22.56 -25.20 -5.53
N GLU A 623 23.32 -26.05 -6.20
CA GLU A 623 23.95 -25.69 -7.48
C GLU A 623 22.85 -25.44 -8.55
N ASN A 624 23.12 -24.51 -9.47
CA ASN A 624 22.17 -24.17 -10.51
C ASN A 624 21.84 -25.38 -11.41
N GLY A 625 20.55 -25.68 -11.58
CA GLY A 625 20.08 -26.82 -12.38
C GLY A 625 20.02 -28.13 -11.60
N SER A 626 20.24 -28.15 -10.29
CA SER A 626 20.14 -29.36 -9.47
C SER A 626 18.74 -29.97 -9.51
N GLU A 627 18.68 -31.32 -9.65
CA GLU A 627 17.43 -32.06 -9.64
C GLU A 627 17.35 -33.00 -8.44
N GLU A 628 16.14 -33.47 -8.10
CA GLU A 628 15.88 -34.43 -7.01
C GLU A 628 16.41 -33.94 -5.64
N ILE A 629 16.39 -32.63 -5.40
CA ILE A 629 16.85 -32.03 -4.13
C ILE A 629 15.80 -32.31 -3.04
N ASP A 630 16.25 -32.54 -1.80
CA ASP A 630 15.35 -32.65 -0.65
C ASP A 630 14.59 -31.31 -0.48
N PRO A 631 13.25 -31.31 -0.32
CA PRO A 631 12.53 -30.08 -0.03
C PRO A 631 13.05 -29.29 1.17
N LYS A 632 13.74 -29.94 2.11
CA LYS A 632 14.42 -29.35 3.24
C LYS A 632 15.88 -28.94 2.90
N VAL A 633 16.12 -28.40 1.73
CA VAL A 633 17.44 -28.00 1.27
C VAL A 633 18.03 -26.91 2.18
N GLU A 634 19.32 -26.94 2.39
CA GLU A 634 20.06 -25.82 2.98
C GLU A 634 20.54 -24.89 1.86
N PHE A 635 20.08 -23.63 1.86
CA PHE A 635 20.63 -22.57 1.03
C PHE A 635 21.88 -22.02 1.69
N THR A 636 22.97 -21.87 0.95
CA THR A 636 24.18 -21.19 1.41
C THR A 636 24.62 -20.15 0.38
N TRP A 637 25.22 -19.06 0.85
CA TRP A 637 25.73 -18.01 -0.01
C TRP A 637 27.05 -17.45 0.49
N THR A 638 27.71 -16.65 -0.34
CA THR A 638 28.97 -16.00 0.02
C THR A 638 28.79 -15.09 1.23
N GLU A 639 29.88 -14.86 1.96
CA GLU A 639 29.88 -14.01 3.14
C GLU A 639 29.28 -12.63 2.83
N ILE A 640 28.36 -12.19 3.69
CA ILE A 640 27.74 -10.88 3.66
C ILE A 640 28.38 -10.00 4.73
N GLU A 641 28.12 -8.72 4.62
CA GLU A 641 28.62 -7.74 5.59
C GLU A 641 28.20 -8.09 7.03
N LYS A 642 29.10 -7.90 7.98
CA LYS A 642 28.85 -8.18 9.40
C LYS A 642 27.71 -7.34 9.93
N GLY A 643 26.64 -7.98 10.35
CA GLY A 643 25.42 -7.36 10.86
C GLY A 643 24.35 -7.05 9.81
N ALA A 644 24.61 -7.33 8.53
CA ALA A 644 23.56 -7.32 7.50
C ALA A 644 22.70 -8.58 7.60
N ASN A 645 21.41 -8.45 7.29
CA ASN A 645 20.52 -9.58 7.05
C ASN A 645 20.44 -9.85 5.55
N ALA A 646 20.53 -11.11 5.20
CA ALA A 646 20.21 -11.60 3.87
C ALA A 646 18.78 -12.12 3.86
N THR A 647 18.06 -11.91 2.77
CA THR A 647 16.75 -12.52 2.54
C THR A 647 16.87 -13.55 1.44
N ILE A 648 16.69 -14.84 1.78
CA ILE A 648 16.51 -15.88 0.75
C ILE A 648 15.09 -15.82 0.21
N GLU A 649 14.95 -15.76 -1.10
CA GLU A 649 13.66 -15.82 -1.80
C GLU A 649 13.67 -17.04 -2.72
N VAL A 650 12.56 -17.79 -2.67
CA VAL A 650 12.30 -18.92 -3.57
C VAL A 650 10.98 -18.68 -4.27
N SER A 651 10.96 -18.90 -5.58
CA SER A 651 9.82 -18.66 -6.47
C SER A 651 9.57 -19.87 -7.35
N THR A 652 8.34 -20.04 -7.82
CA THR A 652 7.98 -21.01 -8.87
C THR A 652 8.09 -20.45 -10.28
N VAL A 653 8.39 -19.15 -10.41
CA VAL A 653 8.55 -18.44 -11.68
C VAL A 653 9.85 -17.65 -11.69
N GLU A 654 10.48 -17.55 -12.85
CA GLU A 654 11.82 -16.97 -13.02
C GLU A 654 11.89 -15.49 -12.66
N ASP A 655 10.81 -14.76 -12.87
CA ASP A 655 10.72 -13.32 -12.59
C ASP A 655 10.41 -12.99 -11.13
N PHE A 656 10.28 -13.99 -10.26
CA PHE A 656 9.92 -13.85 -8.85
C PHE A 656 8.59 -13.13 -8.60
N SER A 657 7.68 -13.13 -9.57
CA SER A 657 6.31 -12.61 -9.38
C SER A 657 5.48 -13.50 -8.44
N THR A 658 5.92 -14.71 -8.17
CA THR A 658 5.28 -15.66 -7.24
C THR A 658 6.32 -16.23 -6.28
N ILE A 659 6.53 -15.54 -5.15
CA ILE A 659 7.46 -15.97 -4.11
C ILE A 659 6.74 -16.96 -3.19
N VAL A 660 7.31 -18.15 -3.01
CA VAL A 660 6.79 -19.22 -2.14
C VAL A 660 7.51 -19.28 -0.80
N LEU A 661 8.75 -18.79 -0.75
CA LEU A 661 9.53 -18.70 0.48
C LEU A 661 10.30 -17.39 0.48
N SER A 662 10.19 -16.61 1.55
CA SER A 662 11.03 -15.45 1.83
C SER A 662 11.40 -15.46 3.29
N ARG A 663 12.70 -15.56 3.60
CA ARG A 663 13.21 -15.65 4.96
C ARG A 663 14.46 -14.82 5.14
N GLU A 664 14.48 -14.06 6.22
CA GLU A 664 15.69 -13.36 6.65
C GLU A 664 16.63 -14.29 7.41
N SER A 665 17.91 -14.16 7.14
CA SER A 665 18.98 -14.83 7.88
C SER A 665 20.11 -13.85 8.17
N SER A 666 20.59 -13.87 9.38
CA SER A 666 21.81 -13.15 9.82
C SER A 666 23.10 -13.97 9.63
N THR A 667 22.97 -15.20 9.12
CA THR A 667 24.05 -16.09 8.75
C THR A 667 24.11 -16.20 7.23
N CYS A 668 25.18 -16.82 6.70
CA CYS A 668 25.29 -17.07 5.26
C CYS A 668 24.58 -18.37 4.83
N SER A 669 23.57 -18.79 5.55
CA SER A 669 22.78 -19.97 5.21
C SER A 669 21.35 -19.85 5.72
N TYR A 670 20.48 -20.64 5.11
CA TYR A 670 19.10 -20.87 5.56
C TYR A 670 18.72 -22.33 5.36
N GLN A 671 18.35 -23.00 6.43
CA GLN A 671 17.81 -24.37 6.39
C GLN A 671 16.31 -24.30 6.18
N VAL A 672 15.82 -24.78 5.04
CA VAL A 672 14.38 -24.85 4.75
C VAL A 672 13.72 -25.78 5.78
N LEU A 673 12.66 -25.27 6.40
CA LEU A 673 11.89 -26.02 7.38
C LEU A 673 10.90 -26.99 6.69
N PRO A 674 10.40 -28.00 7.39
CA PRO A 674 9.36 -28.86 6.87
C PRO A 674 8.17 -28.07 6.31
N MET A 675 7.69 -28.48 5.14
CA MET A 675 6.53 -27.91 4.43
C MET A 675 6.73 -26.49 3.84
N GLU A 676 7.90 -25.88 3.92
CA GLU A 676 8.15 -24.58 3.29
C GLU A 676 8.31 -24.71 1.77
N LEU A 677 8.79 -25.84 1.25
CA LEU A 677 8.85 -26.14 -0.18
C LEU A 677 8.09 -27.43 -0.49
N HIS A 678 7.41 -27.42 -1.62
CA HIS A 678 6.66 -28.58 -2.11
C HIS A 678 7.57 -29.62 -2.76
N PRO A 679 7.30 -30.91 -2.60
CA PRO A 679 7.94 -31.95 -3.39
C PRO A 679 7.57 -31.84 -4.87
N LEU A 680 8.36 -32.47 -5.73
CA LEU A 680 8.17 -32.56 -7.19
C LEU A 680 8.01 -31.21 -7.90
N THR A 681 8.50 -30.13 -7.31
CA THR A 681 8.32 -28.75 -7.79
C THR A 681 9.64 -28.17 -8.26
N SER A 682 9.59 -27.43 -9.36
CA SER A 682 10.75 -26.64 -9.83
C SER A 682 10.70 -25.24 -9.24
N TYR A 683 11.85 -24.78 -8.81
CA TYR A 683 12.01 -23.50 -8.14
C TYR A 683 13.15 -22.68 -8.75
N TYR A 684 13.03 -21.37 -8.56
CA TYR A 684 14.06 -20.37 -8.71
C TYR A 684 14.38 -19.82 -7.32
N ALA A 685 15.66 -19.66 -7.00
CA ALA A 685 16.07 -19.09 -5.73
C ALA A 685 17.10 -17.99 -5.95
N ARG A 686 17.03 -16.96 -5.10
CA ARG A 686 17.99 -15.88 -5.02
C ARG A 686 18.13 -15.39 -3.57
N VAL A 687 19.20 -14.69 -3.29
CA VAL A 687 19.42 -14.02 -2.01
C VAL A 687 19.42 -12.52 -2.24
N LEU A 688 18.69 -11.79 -1.42
CA LEU A 688 18.69 -10.32 -1.39
C LEU A 688 19.51 -9.84 -0.20
N VAL A 689 20.43 -8.92 -0.42
CA VAL A 689 21.15 -8.20 0.65
C VAL A 689 20.97 -6.72 0.39
N ASN A 690 20.38 -6.01 1.35
CA ASN A 690 20.05 -4.60 1.21
C ASN A 690 19.25 -4.28 -0.07
N GLY A 691 18.34 -5.19 -0.48
CA GLY A 691 17.53 -5.05 -1.68
C GLY A 691 18.19 -5.48 -3.00
N ASN A 692 19.46 -5.85 -2.99
CA ASN A 692 20.18 -6.30 -4.18
C ASN A 692 20.17 -7.84 -4.28
N ALA A 693 19.81 -8.35 -5.46
CA ALA A 693 19.69 -9.78 -5.69
C ALA A 693 21.03 -10.44 -6.06
N SER A 694 21.27 -11.66 -5.57
CA SER A 694 22.33 -12.56 -6.02
C SER A 694 22.06 -13.08 -7.46
N ASN A 695 22.93 -13.98 -7.95
CA ASN A 695 22.57 -14.86 -9.05
C ASN A 695 21.30 -15.65 -8.71
N VAL A 696 20.51 -15.98 -9.74
CA VAL A 696 19.36 -16.89 -9.63
C VAL A 696 19.87 -18.31 -9.88
N VAL A 697 19.46 -19.24 -9.01
CA VAL A 697 19.66 -20.68 -9.23
C VAL A 697 18.32 -21.35 -9.46
N THR A 698 18.31 -22.36 -10.31
CA THR A 698 17.16 -23.24 -10.57
C THR A 698 17.42 -24.58 -9.92
N PHE A 699 16.39 -25.18 -9.35
CA PHE A 699 16.46 -26.54 -8.83
C PHE A 699 15.09 -27.20 -8.82
N SER A 700 15.04 -28.52 -8.68
CA SER A 700 13.78 -29.24 -8.50
C SER A 700 13.83 -30.21 -7.35
N THR A 701 12.73 -30.29 -6.61
CA THR A 701 12.60 -31.14 -5.44
C THR A 701 12.19 -32.56 -5.80
N LYS A 702 12.65 -33.53 -4.97
CA LYS A 702 12.27 -34.95 -5.09
C LYS A 702 10.84 -35.19 -4.56
N ALA A 703 10.30 -36.37 -4.89
CA ALA A 703 9.06 -36.86 -4.29
C ALA A 703 9.24 -37.13 -2.77
N MET A 704 8.24 -36.81 -1.98
CA MET A 704 8.19 -37.18 -0.57
C MET A 704 7.00 -38.11 -0.29
N PRO A 705 7.19 -39.18 0.43
CA PRO A 705 6.07 -40.01 0.89
C PRO A 705 5.24 -39.24 1.93
N CYS A 706 3.96 -39.54 1.97
CA CYS A 706 3.05 -38.93 2.93
C CYS A 706 2.32 -40.01 3.71
N ASP A 707 2.29 -39.90 5.03
CA ASP A 707 1.57 -40.74 5.94
C ASP A 707 0.15 -40.22 6.23
N ALA A 708 -0.70 -41.05 6.83
CA ALA A 708 -2.01 -40.62 7.29
C ALA A 708 -1.88 -39.56 8.40
N PRO A 709 -2.64 -38.46 8.32
CA PRO A 709 -2.50 -37.37 9.28
C PRO A 709 -3.04 -37.70 10.66
N THR A 710 -2.47 -37.07 11.68
CA THR A 710 -2.94 -37.14 13.07
C THR A 710 -3.44 -35.76 13.53
N PHE A 711 -4.25 -35.75 14.58
CA PHE A 711 -4.80 -34.51 15.12
C PHE A 711 -3.88 -33.91 16.21
N ALA A 712 -3.69 -32.58 16.12
CA ALA A 712 -3.03 -31.78 17.16
C ALA A 712 -4.04 -31.32 18.22
N THR A 713 -5.20 -30.83 17.79
CA THR A 713 -6.32 -30.40 18.64
C THR A 713 -7.67 -30.68 17.97
N PRO A 714 -8.77 -30.92 18.73
CA PRO A 714 -8.77 -31.26 20.16
C PRO A 714 -8.14 -32.65 20.43
N ALA A 715 -7.71 -32.88 21.67
CA ALA A 715 -7.31 -34.24 22.05
C ALA A 715 -8.49 -35.21 21.92
N ASN A 716 -8.21 -36.47 21.59
CA ASN A 716 -9.25 -37.51 21.48
C ASN A 716 -10.03 -37.64 22.80
N GLY A 717 -11.34 -37.53 22.74
CA GLY A 717 -12.25 -37.49 23.90
C GLY A 717 -12.29 -36.14 24.63
N GLY A 718 -11.59 -35.09 24.12
CA GLY A 718 -11.50 -33.77 24.73
C GLY A 718 -12.69 -32.83 24.41
N ILE A 719 -12.59 -31.60 24.87
CA ILE A 719 -13.58 -30.55 24.59
C ILE A 719 -13.01 -29.61 23.52
N CYS A 720 -13.82 -29.32 22.52
CA CYS A 720 -13.55 -28.28 21.53
C CYS A 720 -14.44 -27.08 21.79
N TYR A 721 -13.87 -25.96 22.23
CA TYR A 721 -14.59 -24.73 22.53
C TYR A 721 -14.93 -23.93 21.27
N ALA A 722 -15.91 -23.06 21.35
CA ALA A 722 -16.34 -22.22 20.22
C ALA A 722 -15.20 -21.35 19.63
N ASN A 723 -14.29 -20.87 20.45
CA ASN A 723 -13.07 -20.15 20.05
C ASN A 723 -11.85 -21.07 19.81
N GLY A 724 -12.03 -22.38 19.86
CA GLY A 724 -11.00 -23.40 19.62
C GLY A 724 -10.85 -23.71 18.13
N ARG A 725 -9.87 -24.58 17.82
CA ARG A 725 -9.59 -25.06 16.46
C ARG A 725 -9.56 -26.59 16.43
N ILE A 726 -9.96 -27.14 15.28
CA ILE A 726 -9.74 -28.53 14.93
C ILE A 726 -8.51 -28.53 14.04
N GLU A 727 -7.36 -28.96 14.54
CA GLU A 727 -6.07 -28.93 13.89
C GLU A 727 -5.47 -30.30 13.70
N ILE A 728 -4.79 -30.49 12.61
CA ILE A 728 -3.99 -31.66 12.28
C ILE A 728 -2.51 -31.32 12.43
N ASN A 729 -1.72 -32.33 12.77
CA ASN A 729 -0.27 -32.22 12.72
C ASN A 729 0.17 -32.08 11.27
N PRO A 730 1.09 -31.12 10.96
CA PRO A 730 1.59 -30.93 9.61
C PRO A 730 2.17 -32.23 9.01
N GLN A 731 1.89 -32.47 7.73
CA GLN A 731 2.36 -33.63 6.99
C GLN A 731 3.25 -33.21 5.82
N GLU A 732 4.54 -33.49 5.89
CA GLU A 732 5.47 -33.29 4.79
C GLU A 732 5.02 -34.12 3.57
N GLY A 733 5.05 -33.57 2.38
CA GLY A 733 4.65 -34.25 1.14
C GLY A 733 3.15 -34.25 0.84
N ALA A 734 2.30 -33.77 1.74
CA ALA A 734 0.88 -33.59 1.44
C ALA A 734 0.66 -32.35 0.56
N GLU A 735 -0.02 -32.53 -0.56
CA GLU A 735 -0.53 -31.41 -1.39
C GLU A 735 -1.78 -30.81 -0.74
N PHE A 736 -2.67 -31.67 -0.28
CA PHE A 736 -3.88 -31.28 0.44
C PHE A 736 -4.17 -32.25 1.58
N VAL A 737 -4.91 -31.76 2.58
CA VAL A 737 -5.49 -32.64 3.59
C VAL A 737 -7.01 -32.50 3.54
N LEU A 738 -7.69 -33.64 3.39
CA LEU A 738 -9.14 -33.71 3.45
C LEU A 738 -9.55 -33.94 4.91
N LEU A 739 -10.10 -32.94 5.57
CA LEU A 739 -10.67 -33.00 6.92
C LEU A 739 -12.17 -33.22 6.84
N GLN A 740 -12.67 -34.18 7.62
CA GLN A 740 -14.10 -34.44 7.79
C GLN A 740 -14.48 -34.39 9.26
N VAL A 741 -15.65 -33.78 9.57
CA VAL A 741 -16.28 -33.80 10.91
C VAL A 741 -17.73 -34.25 10.75
N ASP A 742 -18.16 -35.17 11.58
CA ASP A 742 -19.52 -35.74 11.57
C ASP A 742 -20.02 -35.96 13.00
N SER A 743 -21.31 -35.99 13.21
CA SER A 743 -21.96 -36.45 14.44
C SER A 743 -22.05 -37.98 14.54
N GLN A 744 -21.61 -38.70 13.50
CA GLN A 744 -21.62 -40.18 13.42
C GLN A 744 -20.22 -40.71 13.16
N ASP A 745 -19.85 -41.79 13.85
CA ASP A 745 -18.52 -42.41 13.76
C ASP A 745 -18.19 -43.04 12.40
N ASN A 746 -19.21 -43.39 11.62
CA ASN A 746 -19.08 -43.96 10.28
C ASN A 746 -19.04 -42.91 9.15
N PHE A 747 -19.16 -41.63 9.48
CA PHE A 747 -19.19 -40.53 8.56
C PHE A 747 -20.22 -40.65 7.42
N SER A 748 -21.33 -41.35 7.69
CA SER A 748 -22.43 -41.58 6.75
C SER A 748 -23.51 -40.46 6.82
N GLY A 749 -23.36 -39.51 7.73
CA GLY A 749 -24.27 -38.41 7.92
C GLY A 749 -24.46 -37.56 6.66
N ARG A 750 -25.73 -37.27 6.30
CA ARG A 750 -26.04 -36.35 5.21
C ARG A 750 -25.60 -34.91 5.49
N ARG A 751 -25.12 -34.62 6.70
CA ARG A 751 -24.77 -33.30 7.21
C ARG A 751 -23.34 -33.26 7.77
N LYS A 752 -22.43 -34.04 7.18
CA LYS A 752 -21.02 -33.95 7.56
C LYS A 752 -20.36 -32.67 7.03
N TYR A 753 -19.49 -32.07 7.81
CA TYR A 753 -18.56 -31.06 7.36
C TYR A 753 -17.41 -31.72 6.62
N GLN A 754 -17.00 -31.13 5.51
CA GLN A 754 -15.85 -31.60 4.76
C GLN A 754 -15.15 -30.39 4.16
N VAL A 755 -13.83 -30.30 4.36
CA VAL A 755 -13.00 -29.27 3.79
C VAL A 755 -11.70 -29.85 3.26
N LEU A 756 -11.23 -29.33 2.14
CA LEU A 756 -9.90 -29.60 1.61
C LEU A 756 -8.98 -28.49 2.08
N LEU A 757 -8.07 -28.81 2.98
CA LEU A 757 -7.03 -27.92 3.47
C LEU A 757 -5.85 -27.98 2.52
N ASP A 758 -5.34 -26.84 2.10
CA ASP A 758 -4.07 -26.79 1.39
C ASP A 758 -2.89 -27.04 2.36
N ASN A 759 -1.71 -27.21 1.80
CA ASN A 759 -0.51 -27.57 2.55
C ASN A 759 -0.10 -26.58 3.67
N TYR A 760 -0.68 -25.38 3.70
CA TYR A 760 -0.39 -24.35 4.70
C TYR A 760 -1.45 -24.24 5.80
N GLN A 761 -2.59 -24.90 5.59
CA GLN A 761 -3.70 -24.89 6.54
C GLN A 761 -3.64 -26.14 7.40
N THR A 762 -3.38 -25.95 8.67
CA THR A 762 -3.33 -27.05 9.65
C THR A 762 -4.69 -27.39 10.24
N GLY A 763 -5.75 -26.63 9.96
CA GLY A 763 -7.06 -26.89 10.54
C GLY A 763 -8.08 -25.77 10.31
N VAL A 764 -9.22 -25.87 10.97
CA VAL A 764 -10.35 -24.93 10.89
C VAL A 764 -10.72 -24.44 12.28
N ASN A 765 -11.31 -23.24 12.39
CA ASN A 765 -11.90 -22.81 13.65
C ASN A 765 -13.15 -23.65 13.93
N ALA A 766 -13.39 -23.99 15.18
CA ALA A 766 -14.56 -24.75 15.56
C ALA A 766 -15.87 -24.04 15.19
N SER A 767 -15.90 -22.71 15.27
CA SER A 767 -17.04 -21.87 14.86
C SER A 767 -17.36 -21.93 13.36
N ASP A 768 -16.39 -22.31 12.53
CA ASP A 768 -16.54 -22.36 11.05
C ASP A 768 -17.03 -23.73 10.57
N VAL A 769 -17.14 -24.71 11.46
CA VAL A 769 -17.62 -26.05 11.14
C VAL A 769 -19.14 -26.07 11.03
N LEU A 770 -19.63 -26.10 9.81
CA LEU A 770 -21.06 -26.16 9.49
C LEU A 770 -21.41 -27.56 8.98
N LEU A 771 -22.15 -28.33 9.75
CA LEU A 771 -22.58 -29.72 9.42
C LEU A 771 -23.65 -29.79 8.31
N SER A 772 -24.14 -28.69 7.88
CA SER A 772 -24.85 -28.43 6.63
C SER A 772 -24.67 -26.94 6.37
N SER A 773 -24.92 -26.46 5.18
CA SER A 773 -24.67 -25.08 4.77
C SER A 773 -25.16 -23.97 5.72
N LYS A 774 -25.78 -24.34 6.87
CA LYS A 774 -26.33 -23.41 7.86
C LYS A 774 -26.34 -23.90 9.31
N ASN A 775 -25.94 -25.14 9.61
CA ASN A 775 -26.07 -25.70 10.96
C ASN A 775 -24.68 -25.81 11.62
N PRO A 776 -24.35 -24.91 12.58
CA PRO A 776 -23.14 -25.06 13.39
C PRO A 776 -23.19 -26.33 14.27
N MET A 777 -22.04 -26.69 14.87
CA MET A 777 -21.99 -27.69 15.91
C MET A 777 -22.85 -27.25 17.10
N GLU A 778 -23.50 -28.23 17.77
CA GLU A 778 -24.43 -28.02 18.89
C GLU A 778 -23.71 -28.25 20.24
N ASP A 779 -23.99 -27.38 21.21
CA ASP A 779 -23.39 -27.43 22.55
C ASP A 779 -23.67 -28.77 23.25
N GLY A 780 -22.62 -29.36 23.86
CA GLY A 780 -22.68 -30.62 24.56
C GLY A 780 -22.75 -31.86 23.67
N VAL A 781 -22.74 -31.72 22.34
CA VAL A 781 -22.80 -32.85 21.40
C VAL A 781 -21.38 -33.37 21.12
N THR A 782 -21.25 -34.71 21.06
CA THR A 782 -19.99 -35.36 20.66
C THR A 782 -19.92 -35.49 19.15
N TYR A 783 -18.79 -35.09 18.60
CA TYR A 783 -18.44 -35.18 17.17
C TYR A 783 -17.24 -36.07 16.94
N TYR A 784 -17.13 -36.54 15.70
CA TYR A 784 -16.05 -37.37 15.21
C TYR A 784 -15.29 -36.60 14.13
N ALA A 785 -13.97 -36.65 14.16
CA ALA A 785 -13.14 -36.07 13.11
C ALA A 785 -12.15 -37.11 12.57
N ARG A 786 -11.94 -37.06 11.25
CA ARG A 786 -10.90 -37.82 10.55
C ARG A 786 -10.30 -37.01 9.42
N ALA A 787 -9.09 -37.36 9.04
CA ALA A 787 -8.44 -36.72 7.91
C ALA A 787 -7.62 -37.71 7.09
N LEU A 788 -7.41 -37.41 5.81
CA LEU A 788 -6.47 -38.13 4.93
C LEU A 788 -5.62 -37.08 4.14
N CYS A 789 -4.43 -37.46 3.73
CA CYS A 789 -3.58 -36.67 2.85
C CYS A 789 -3.76 -37.05 1.41
N LYS A 790 -3.68 -36.03 0.54
CA LYS A 790 -3.56 -36.17 -0.91
C LYS A 790 -2.16 -35.69 -1.33
N TYR A 791 -1.44 -36.51 -2.12
CA TYR A 791 -0.05 -36.27 -2.46
C TYR A 791 0.31 -36.80 -3.84
N TYR A 792 1.42 -36.35 -4.42
CA TYR A 792 1.95 -36.87 -5.67
C TYR A 792 3.14 -37.78 -5.43
N LYS A 793 3.22 -38.86 -6.18
CA LYS A 793 4.37 -39.80 -6.19
C LYS A 793 5.39 -39.50 -7.26
N THR A 794 4.95 -38.83 -8.32
CA THR A 794 5.81 -38.48 -9.46
C THR A 794 5.34 -37.17 -10.08
N ARG A 795 6.27 -36.43 -10.67
CA ARG A 795 5.97 -35.19 -11.38
C ARG A 795 4.99 -35.43 -12.54
N GLY A 796 3.91 -34.65 -12.59
CA GLY A 796 2.84 -34.78 -13.57
C GLY A 796 1.96 -36.02 -13.42
N GLY A 797 2.14 -36.81 -12.35
CA GLY A 797 1.28 -37.93 -11.95
C GLY A 797 -0.06 -37.52 -11.40
N GLY A 798 -0.96 -38.47 -11.16
CA GLY A 798 -2.22 -38.24 -10.47
C GLY A 798 -2.00 -38.07 -8.94
N LEU A 799 -2.96 -37.41 -8.29
CA LEU A 799 -3.03 -37.37 -6.82
C LEU A 799 -3.35 -38.75 -6.24
N TYR A 800 -2.57 -39.19 -5.30
CA TYR A 800 -2.82 -40.36 -4.44
C TYR A 800 -3.42 -39.93 -3.13
N GLU A 801 -4.14 -40.82 -2.45
CA GLU A 801 -4.70 -40.58 -1.13
C GLU A 801 -4.07 -41.58 -0.16
N THR A 802 -3.80 -41.13 1.07
CA THR A 802 -3.52 -42.05 2.19
C THR A 802 -4.82 -42.72 2.64
N ASP A 803 -4.73 -43.73 3.48
CA ASP A 803 -5.87 -44.08 4.30
C ASP A 803 -6.24 -42.92 5.23
N TYR A 804 -7.46 -42.94 5.76
CA TYR A 804 -7.81 -42.02 6.84
C TYR A 804 -6.96 -42.33 8.06
N GLY A 805 -6.48 -41.28 8.70
CA GLY A 805 -5.87 -41.42 10.04
C GLY A 805 -6.91 -41.79 11.12
N ASP A 806 -6.43 -41.97 12.32
CA ASP A 806 -7.27 -42.33 13.47
C ASP A 806 -8.43 -41.33 13.65
N ILE A 807 -9.62 -41.88 13.89
CA ILE A 807 -10.79 -41.08 14.21
C ILE A 807 -10.64 -40.57 15.64
N ILE A 808 -10.72 -39.27 15.81
CA ILE A 808 -10.84 -38.67 17.14
C ILE A 808 -12.30 -38.33 17.47
N THR A 809 -12.63 -38.33 18.74
CA THR A 809 -13.89 -37.81 19.26
C THR A 809 -13.67 -36.53 20.06
N PHE A 810 -14.62 -35.64 20.07
CA PHE A 810 -14.60 -34.46 20.93
C PHE A 810 -16.02 -33.99 21.22
N THR A 811 -16.22 -33.37 22.39
CA THR A 811 -17.48 -32.72 22.73
C THR A 811 -17.36 -31.23 22.42
N TYR A 812 -18.27 -30.68 21.59
CA TYR A 812 -18.28 -29.25 21.30
C TYR A 812 -18.89 -28.48 22.48
N SER A 813 -18.26 -27.36 22.85
CA SER A 813 -18.79 -26.40 23.81
C SER A 813 -18.97 -25.03 23.17
N ALA A 814 -20.20 -24.52 23.18
CA ALA A 814 -20.54 -23.17 22.69
C ALA A 814 -19.99 -22.05 23.59
N GLN A 815 -19.49 -22.39 24.76
CA GLN A 815 -18.77 -21.46 25.62
C GLN A 815 -17.38 -21.14 24.99
N GLU A 816 -16.95 -19.90 25.11
CA GLU A 816 -15.54 -19.59 24.84
C GLU A 816 -14.71 -20.30 25.90
N GLY A 817 -13.79 -21.17 25.48
CA GLY A 817 -12.78 -21.70 26.38
C GLY A 817 -12.03 -20.49 26.92
N GLY A 818 -12.30 -20.12 28.14
CA GLY A 818 -11.38 -19.32 28.90
C GLY A 818 -10.04 -20.06 28.84
N VAL A 819 -8.91 -19.32 28.75
CA VAL A 819 -7.59 -19.93 29.02
C VAL A 819 -7.68 -20.47 30.41
N GLY A 820 -8.27 -21.67 30.52
CA GLY A 820 -8.32 -22.45 31.74
C GLY A 820 -6.86 -22.66 32.07
N ALA A 821 -6.45 -22.13 33.20
CA ALA A 821 -5.17 -22.41 33.78
C ALA A 821 -4.89 -23.91 33.58
N ILE A 822 -4.00 -24.25 32.65
CA ILE A 822 -3.22 -25.46 32.79
C ILE A 822 -2.40 -25.16 34.06
N ALA A 823 -3.02 -25.47 35.18
CA ALA A 823 -2.35 -25.46 36.47
C ALA A 823 -1.27 -26.52 36.41
N ALA A 824 -0.11 -26.13 36.72
CA ALA A 824 1.16 -26.76 36.90
C ALA A 824 2.14 -26.58 35.77
N ASP A 825 3.13 -25.73 36.02
CA ASP A 825 4.45 -25.59 35.44
C ASP A 825 4.73 -24.32 34.61
N LYS A 826 3.86 -23.29 34.59
CA LYS A 826 4.31 -21.98 34.13
C LYS A 826 5.19 -21.30 35.16
N ALA A 827 6.22 -20.63 34.69
CA ALA A 827 7.04 -19.78 35.55
C ALA A 827 6.16 -18.74 36.27
N THR A 828 6.35 -18.60 37.58
CA THR A 828 5.80 -17.47 38.33
C THR A 828 6.83 -16.34 38.37
N ILE A 829 6.36 -15.12 38.20
CA ILE A 829 7.17 -13.91 38.26
C ILE A 829 6.59 -12.95 39.28
N SER A 830 7.48 -12.40 40.09
CA SER A 830 7.18 -11.23 40.93
C SER A 830 8.30 -10.21 40.83
N ILE A 831 7.94 -8.92 40.83
CA ILE A 831 8.90 -7.83 40.76
C ILE A 831 8.73 -6.98 42.02
N ASP A 832 9.82 -6.86 42.80
CA ASP A 832 9.89 -5.99 43.97
C ASP A 832 11.06 -4.99 43.79
N GLY A 833 10.71 -3.73 43.63
CA GLY A 833 11.68 -2.70 43.26
C GLY A 833 12.36 -2.98 41.92
N ASN A 834 13.69 -3.19 41.97
CA ASN A 834 14.49 -3.58 40.79
C ASN A 834 14.84 -5.09 40.77
N THR A 835 14.26 -5.89 41.64
CA THR A 835 14.54 -7.33 41.69
C THR A 835 13.36 -8.09 41.07
N LEU A 836 13.66 -8.85 40.02
CA LEU A 836 12.75 -9.80 39.38
C LEU A 836 13.01 -11.20 39.95
N ARG A 837 12.02 -11.78 40.61
CA ARG A 837 12.07 -13.17 41.10
C ARG A 837 11.31 -14.07 40.11
N VAL A 838 11.99 -15.13 39.67
CA VAL A 838 11.44 -16.13 38.75
C VAL A 838 11.49 -17.48 39.41
N THR A 839 10.38 -18.22 39.40
CA THR A 839 10.30 -19.64 39.85
C THR A 839 9.59 -20.46 38.75
N ALA A 840 10.20 -21.55 38.32
CA ALA A 840 9.66 -22.43 37.27
C ALA A 840 10.06 -23.90 37.53
N ALA A 841 9.41 -24.85 36.90
CA ALA A 841 9.73 -26.28 36.97
C ALA A 841 10.80 -26.70 35.96
N GLY A 842 11.85 -25.92 35.73
CA GLY A 842 12.93 -26.23 34.78
C GLY A 842 13.72 -24.97 34.36
N ALA A 843 14.64 -25.13 33.44
CA ALA A 843 15.45 -24.02 32.96
C ALA A 843 14.58 -22.94 32.30
N VAL A 844 14.96 -21.69 32.52
CA VAL A 844 14.25 -20.50 31.98
C VAL A 844 15.20 -19.59 31.22
N THR A 845 14.63 -18.85 30.25
CA THR A 845 15.26 -17.66 29.67
C THR A 845 14.42 -16.45 30.02
N VAL A 846 15.07 -15.36 30.36
CA VAL A 846 14.44 -14.08 30.74
C VAL A 846 14.96 -12.97 29.91
N GLU A 847 14.07 -12.16 29.37
CA GLU A 847 14.39 -10.99 28.56
C GLU A 847 13.53 -9.78 28.95
N ALA A 848 14.09 -8.57 28.84
CA ALA A 848 13.37 -7.33 28.96
C ALA A 848 13.14 -6.73 27.56
N VAL A 849 11.90 -6.52 27.17
CA VAL A 849 11.52 -5.93 25.88
C VAL A 849 11.07 -4.51 26.13
N ASN A 850 11.74 -3.53 25.52
CA ASN A 850 11.38 -2.13 25.65
C ASN A 850 10.18 -1.76 24.75
N MET A 851 9.73 -0.51 24.84
CA MET A 851 8.60 0.00 24.04
C MET A 851 8.85 0.04 22.52
N LEU A 852 10.10 -0.09 22.08
CA LEU A 852 10.47 -0.20 20.66
C LEU A 852 10.54 -1.64 20.17
N GLY A 853 10.19 -2.61 21.03
CA GLY A 853 10.23 -4.04 20.71
C GLY A 853 11.63 -4.66 20.78
N ILE A 854 12.66 -3.92 21.24
CA ILE A 854 14.02 -4.41 21.37
C ILE A 854 14.11 -5.25 22.63
N ALA A 855 14.48 -6.53 22.48
CA ALA A 855 14.69 -7.44 23.57
C ALA A 855 16.14 -7.40 24.07
N LYS A 856 16.33 -7.27 25.38
CA LYS A 856 17.63 -7.43 26.08
C LYS A 856 17.55 -8.73 26.88
N PRO A 857 18.40 -9.73 26.60
CA PRO A 857 18.51 -10.92 27.44
C PRO A 857 18.96 -10.53 28.84
N LEU A 858 18.32 -11.07 29.86
CA LEU A 858 18.65 -10.82 31.25
C LEU A 858 19.24 -12.06 31.94
N TYR A 859 18.71 -13.25 31.60
CA TYR A 859 19.12 -14.49 32.25
C TYR A 859 18.79 -15.70 31.39
N ALA A 860 19.62 -16.75 31.49
CA ALA A 860 19.36 -18.08 30.99
C ALA A 860 19.98 -19.12 31.97
N GLY A 861 19.14 -19.93 32.58
CA GLY A 861 19.66 -20.90 33.59
C GLY A 861 18.56 -21.63 34.37
N SER A 862 18.81 -21.87 35.63
CA SER A 862 18.02 -22.73 36.52
C SER A 862 16.66 -22.13 36.89
N SER A 863 15.80 -22.96 37.48
CA SER A 863 14.37 -22.80 37.71
C SER A 863 13.96 -21.77 38.77
N GLU A 864 14.89 -21.32 39.61
CA GLU A 864 14.65 -20.34 40.66
C GLU A 864 15.79 -19.36 40.70
N THR A 865 15.49 -18.07 40.47
CA THR A 865 16.52 -17.01 40.40
C THR A 865 15.94 -15.64 40.72
N ASP A 866 16.76 -14.80 41.33
CA ASP A 866 16.53 -13.37 41.49
C ASP A 866 17.44 -12.62 40.48
N ILE A 867 16.82 -11.80 39.65
CA ILE A 867 17.51 -11.06 38.58
C ILE A 867 17.46 -9.57 38.91
N ASP A 868 18.60 -8.92 38.91
CA ASP A 868 18.69 -7.46 39.11
C ASP A 868 18.36 -6.70 37.80
N LEU A 869 17.36 -5.84 37.87
CA LEU A 869 16.92 -4.97 36.78
C LEU A 869 17.54 -3.55 36.86
N SER A 870 18.51 -3.33 37.75
CA SER A 870 19.09 -1.99 37.97
C SER A 870 19.79 -1.44 36.75
N ASP A 871 20.36 -2.32 35.91
CA ASP A 871 21.10 -1.97 34.68
C ASP A 871 20.20 -1.71 33.45
N LEU A 872 18.88 -1.75 33.62
CA LEU A 872 17.97 -1.32 32.56
C LEU A 872 17.87 0.22 32.54
N PRO A 873 17.96 0.86 31.38
CA PRO A 873 17.66 2.28 31.23
C PRO A 873 16.26 2.64 31.73
N ALA A 874 16.04 3.89 32.14
CA ALA A 874 14.70 4.36 32.50
C ALA A 874 13.70 4.15 31.34
N GLY A 875 12.54 3.57 31.65
CA GLY A 875 11.55 3.25 30.61
C GLY A 875 10.57 2.15 31.02
N LEU A 876 9.57 1.94 30.16
CA LEU A 876 8.61 0.85 30.33
C LEU A 876 9.11 -0.41 29.57
N TYR A 877 9.09 -1.55 30.26
CA TYR A 877 9.50 -2.84 29.74
C TYR A 877 8.40 -3.88 29.92
N VAL A 878 8.38 -4.86 29.02
CA VAL A 878 7.72 -6.16 29.20
C VAL A 878 8.82 -7.17 29.52
N ILE A 879 8.82 -7.69 30.74
CA ILE A 879 9.70 -8.80 31.13
C ILE A 879 9.03 -10.09 30.63
N ARG A 880 9.73 -10.86 29.81
CA ARG A 880 9.29 -12.15 29.29
C ARG A 880 10.14 -13.26 29.86
N VAL A 881 9.49 -14.25 30.44
CA VAL A 881 10.13 -15.45 30.97
C VAL A 881 9.63 -16.65 30.16
N ASN A 882 10.52 -17.33 29.46
CA ASN A 882 10.22 -18.54 28.69
C ASN A 882 10.72 -19.74 29.48
N ALA A 883 9.85 -20.69 29.75
CA ALA A 883 10.12 -21.97 30.36
C ALA A 883 9.64 -23.11 29.45
N ALA A 884 10.01 -24.34 29.68
CA ALA A 884 9.58 -25.51 28.90
C ALA A 884 8.05 -25.63 28.77
N ALA A 885 7.30 -25.15 29.78
CA ALA A 885 5.84 -25.18 29.83
C ALA A 885 5.15 -23.92 29.25
N GLY A 886 5.90 -22.98 28.62
CA GLY A 886 5.40 -21.78 27.98
C GLY A 886 5.97 -20.50 28.56
N SER A 887 5.51 -19.34 28.00
CA SER A 887 6.00 -18.03 28.37
C SER A 887 5.08 -17.34 29.37
N THR A 888 5.67 -16.58 30.29
CA THR A 888 4.97 -15.69 31.24
C THR A 888 5.53 -14.28 31.07
N THR A 889 4.69 -13.24 31.21
CA THR A 889 5.12 -11.85 31.05
C THR A 889 4.67 -10.98 32.23
N ALA A 890 5.48 -9.99 32.59
CA ALA A 890 5.14 -8.92 33.53
C ALA A 890 5.54 -7.54 32.98
N LYS A 891 4.81 -6.50 33.36
CA LYS A 891 5.19 -5.12 33.02
C LYS A 891 6.10 -4.56 34.10
N PHE A 892 7.17 -3.89 33.69
CA PHE A 892 8.13 -3.25 34.60
C PHE A 892 8.39 -1.81 34.14
N LEU A 893 8.20 -0.85 35.06
CA LEU A 893 8.52 0.55 34.81
C LEU A 893 9.81 0.89 35.59
N LYS A 894 10.90 1.02 34.89
CA LYS A 894 12.16 1.54 35.41
C LYS A 894 12.06 3.08 35.50
N LYS A 895 12.10 3.61 36.71
CA LYS A 895 12.09 5.06 37.00
C LYS A 895 13.44 5.71 36.85
#